data_f2c99e9ebf1662e4e063cdc5037e0aa0
#
_entry.id   f2c99e9ebf1662e4e063cdc5037e0aa0
#
_cell.length_a   1.000
_cell.length_b   1.000
_cell.length_c   1.000
_cell.angle_alpha   90.00
_cell.angle_beta   90.00
_cell.angle_gamma   90.00
#
_symmetry.space_group_name_H-M   'P 1'
#
loop_
_entity.id
_entity.type
_entity.pdbx_description
1 polymer ?
#
loop_
_entity_poly.entity_id
_entity_poly.type
_entity_poly.pdbx_seq_one_letter_code
_entity_poly.pdbx_strand_id
1 'polypeptide(L)'
;MLVICYYQSLRYEFNIEEEKSFLISSNGKSPIPVSELENDITLKNMQGQLVYIIDQKEKELTNGVEISGIVFYLANNQKEIYTPLDYEDILIGDKEGYHVRFKEGAPNLLLKKIESNWQLNLFEGDIYLNNHLQKVVQQLPLSLGDEISFQGTIVKLFPDEIQIWGGTDYETSLTKKVMSAYQFYAGYPDFHRSPRIIYRSSEDKITVNAPGNEPNKSKDELLKLIVPPLVMIGVSILISIFRPRGIYIIATMSMALVTMIFSITGYFKNRKQYKQDLQERIDSYHDYLSDKSIELQKLAKEQKRGQHYHYPTIEGLQEMADTYHHRIYEKTPLHFDFLYYRLGLGEVPTSYNIHYSQPERSGKKDPLENEGYNLYFNNRYIKNMPIVANLSHGPVGYIGPRGLVLEQLQLMVNQLAFFHSYHDVQFITIVPEEEMDKWSWMRWLPHATLQDVNVRGFVYNQRSRDQVLNSLNQILKLRRTQREDKSAKEGTLFSPHYVVIVTDEKLILDHVIMEFFTEDPTELGCSLIFVQDVMSSLSENIKTIINIKDRNTGQLVIEEGELKETDFELDHFLEDYDKENISRRLAPLNHLQNLKSSIPEAVTFMEMYQAEEFEDLHVQERWISHAPYKSLAVPLGLRGQDDIVYLNLHEKAHGPHGLVAGTTGSGKSEIIQSYILSLAVNFHPHDVAFLLIDYKGGGMANLFKDLPHLLGTITNLDGAQSMRALVSINAELKRRQRLFAKADVNHINQYQKKYKLGEVSEPMPHLFLISDEFAELKSN
;
A
#
# COMPACT_ATOMS: atom_id res chain seq x y z
N MET A 1 -2.13 -11.48 29.95
CA MET A 1 -2.64 -12.77 29.45
C MET A 1 -3.69 -12.51 28.41
N LEU A 2 -3.56 -13.11 27.23
CA LEU A 2 -4.49 -12.91 26.11
C LEU A 2 -5.74 -13.78 26.31
N VAL A 3 -6.91 -13.18 26.21
CA VAL A 3 -8.21 -13.87 26.25
C VAL A 3 -8.90 -13.69 24.92
N ILE A 4 -9.30 -14.79 24.33
CA ILE A 4 -10.11 -14.82 23.12
C ILE A 4 -11.48 -15.32 23.51
N CYS A 5 -12.51 -14.60 23.14
CA CYS A 5 -13.86 -15.06 23.38
C CYS A 5 -14.75 -14.96 22.15
N TYR A 6 -15.67 -15.87 22.05
CA TYR A 6 -16.63 -15.97 20.97
C TYR A 6 -18.03 -15.72 21.53
N TYR A 7 -18.72 -14.75 20.97
CA TYR A 7 -20.10 -14.45 21.32
C TYR A 7 -20.93 -14.21 20.07
N GLN A 8 -21.98 -14.98 19.89
CA GLN A 8 -22.82 -14.99 18.69
C GLN A 8 -21.97 -15.22 17.42
N SER A 9 -22.00 -14.29 16.48
CA SER A 9 -21.23 -14.36 15.22
C SER A 9 -19.89 -13.63 15.25
N LEU A 10 -19.45 -13.16 16.41
CA LEU A 10 -18.26 -12.30 16.55
C LEU A 10 -17.24 -12.90 17.52
N ARG A 11 -15.98 -12.67 17.19
CA ARG A 11 -14.84 -12.92 18.05
C ARG A 11 -14.35 -11.62 18.67
N TYR A 12 -14.02 -11.68 19.95
CA TYR A 12 -13.41 -10.60 20.71
C TYR A 12 -12.08 -11.06 21.29
N GLU A 13 -11.14 -10.13 21.39
CA GLU A 13 -9.81 -10.37 21.89
C GLU A 13 -9.41 -9.23 22.81
N PHE A 14 -8.88 -9.55 23.99
CA PHE A 14 -8.39 -8.57 24.95
C PHE A 14 -7.29 -9.11 25.83
N ASN A 15 -6.38 -8.23 26.19
CA ASN A 15 -5.27 -8.56 27.07
C ASN A 15 -5.60 -8.12 28.50
N ILE A 16 -5.48 -9.03 29.46
CA ILE A 16 -5.69 -8.73 30.87
C ILE A 16 -4.34 -8.71 31.55
N GLU A 17 -3.89 -7.50 31.92
CA GLU A 17 -2.66 -7.31 32.68
C GLU A 17 -2.80 -7.83 34.12
N GLU A 18 -1.69 -8.09 34.76
CA GLU A 18 -1.65 -8.56 36.14
C GLU A 18 -2.30 -7.53 37.07
N GLU A 19 -3.17 -8.00 37.99
CA GLU A 19 -3.95 -7.20 38.93
C GLU A 19 -5.06 -6.32 38.31
N LYS A 20 -5.24 -6.31 36.98
CA LYS A 20 -6.35 -5.61 36.35
C LYS A 20 -7.59 -6.50 36.20
N SER A 21 -8.75 -5.88 36.28
CA SER A 21 -10.05 -6.53 36.05
C SER A 21 -10.71 -5.98 34.79
N PHE A 22 -11.42 -6.89 34.12
CA PHE A 22 -12.16 -6.62 32.90
C PHE A 22 -13.63 -6.95 33.12
N LEU A 23 -14.52 -5.97 32.96
CA LEU A 23 -15.95 -6.12 33.22
C LEU A 23 -16.73 -6.36 31.92
N ILE A 24 -17.51 -7.41 31.88
CA ILE A 24 -18.50 -7.70 30.84
C ILE A 24 -19.88 -7.47 31.44
N SER A 25 -20.64 -6.56 30.88
CA SER A 25 -21.93 -6.10 31.42
C SER A 25 -22.90 -5.76 30.30
N SER A 26 -24.18 -5.92 30.55
CA SER A 26 -25.24 -5.52 29.62
C SER A 26 -25.56 -4.03 29.59
N ASN A 27 -24.86 -3.21 30.38
CA ASN A 27 -25.14 -1.78 30.54
C ASN A 27 -24.57 -0.88 29.43
N GLY A 28 -24.07 -1.45 28.32
CA GLY A 28 -23.57 -0.72 27.15
C GLY A 28 -22.16 -0.12 27.31
N LYS A 29 -21.50 -0.31 28.44
CA LYS A 29 -20.12 0.12 28.70
C LYS A 29 -19.11 -1.05 28.57
N SER A 30 -19.60 -2.25 28.33
CA SER A 30 -18.77 -3.43 28.14
C SER A 30 -18.16 -3.44 26.73
N PRO A 31 -16.87 -3.80 26.59
CA PRO A 31 -16.24 -4.01 25.29
C PRO A 31 -16.87 -5.16 24.49
N ILE A 32 -17.54 -6.08 25.16
CA ILE A 32 -18.38 -7.08 24.51
C ILE A 32 -19.84 -6.63 24.67
N PRO A 33 -20.52 -6.28 23.57
CA PRO A 33 -21.91 -5.85 23.62
C PRO A 33 -22.85 -7.04 23.85
N VAL A 34 -23.01 -7.46 25.08
CA VAL A 34 -23.93 -8.52 25.47
C VAL A 34 -25.30 -7.90 25.76
N SER A 35 -26.31 -8.29 25.02
CA SER A 35 -27.66 -7.72 25.15
C SER A 35 -28.43 -8.22 26.38
N GLU A 36 -28.15 -9.43 26.84
CA GLU A 36 -28.87 -10.07 27.96
C GLU A 36 -27.87 -10.87 28.82
N LEU A 37 -27.34 -10.23 29.86
CA LEU A 37 -26.62 -10.90 30.93
C LEU A 37 -27.52 -10.87 32.19
N GLU A 38 -27.74 -12.02 32.80
CA GLU A 38 -28.43 -12.09 34.10
C GLU A 38 -27.57 -11.41 35.18
N ASN A 39 -26.24 -11.57 35.11
CA ASN A 39 -25.27 -11.01 36.04
C ASN A 39 -24.02 -10.57 35.34
N ASP A 40 -23.40 -9.51 35.81
CA ASP A 40 -22.10 -9.00 35.28
C ASP A 40 -20.99 -10.03 35.52
N ILE A 41 -20.13 -10.20 34.53
CA ILE A 41 -18.95 -11.09 34.58
C ILE A 41 -17.70 -10.22 34.73
N THR A 42 -16.95 -10.42 35.80
CA THR A 42 -15.66 -9.79 35.99
C THR A 42 -14.54 -10.79 35.77
N LEU A 43 -13.67 -10.54 34.79
CA LEU A 43 -12.45 -11.32 34.59
C LEU A 43 -11.30 -10.62 35.31
N LYS A 44 -10.48 -11.36 36.04
CA LYS A 44 -9.32 -10.83 36.78
C LYS A 44 -8.12 -11.74 36.60
N ASN A 45 -6.96 -11.13 36.36
CA ASN A 45 -5.68 -11.84 36.35
C ASN A 45 -5.05 -11.77 37.73
N MET A 46 -4.95 -12.92 38.39
CA MET A 46 -4.36 -13.06 39.72
C MET A 46 -3.08 -13.91 39.59
N GLN A 47 -1.92 -13.27 39.65
CA GLN A 47 -0.60 -13.93 39.61
C GLN A 47 -0.44 -14.91 38.42
N GLY A 48 -0.92 -14.53 37.24
CA GLY A 48 -0.81 -15.37 36.05
C GLY A 48 -1.92 -16.40 35.88
N GLN A 49 -2.91 -16.45 36.79
CA GLN A 49 -4.14 -17.23 36.61
C GLN A 49 -5.33 -16.31 36.38
N LEU A 50 -6.13 -16.64 35.39
CA LEU A 50 -7.37 -15.91 35.13
C LEU A 50 -8.53 -16.53 35.90
N VAL A 51 -9.22 -15.70 36.65
CA VAL A 51 -10.44 -16.06 37.36
C VAL A 51 -11.60 -15.22 36.84
N TYR A 52 -12.79 -15.79 36.83
CA TYR A 52 -14.02 -15.06 36.58
C TYR A 52 -14.86 -14.99 37.85
N ILE A 53 -15.49 -13.85 38.03
CA ILE A 53 -16.34 -13.55 39.21
C ILE A 53 -17.76 -13.30 38.74
N ILE A 54 -18.70 -14.08 39.23
CA ILE A 54 -20.16 -13.92 39.07
C ILE A 54 -20.79 -14.04 40.43
N ASP A 55 -21.65 -13.11 40.83
CA ASP A 55 -22.33 -13.09 42.11
C ASP A 55 -21.38 -13.27 43.31
N GLN A 56 -20.24 -12.60 43.29
CA GLN A 56 -19.18 -12.67 44.30
C GLN A 56 -18.53 -14.07 44.45
N LYS A 57 -18.80 -15.01 43.54
CA LYS A 57 -18.12 -16.30 43.49
C LYS A 57 -17.01 -16.28 42.45
N GLU A 58 -15.81 -16.58 42.94
CA GLU A 58 -14.65 -16.72 42.10
C GLU A 58 -14.49 -18.16 41.59
N LYS A 59 -14.20 -18.29 40.29
CA LYS A 59 -13.87 -19.56 39.64
C LYS A 59 -12.73 -19.36 38.65
N GLU A 60 -11.91 -20.37 38.50
CA GLU A 60 -10.83 -20.37 37.51
C GLU A 60 -11.41 -20.44 36.11
N LEU A 61 -10.86 -19.60 35.23
CA LEU A 61 -11.19 -19.57 33.80
C LEU A 61 -10.34 -20.61 33.07
N THR A 62 -10.98 -21.67 32.57
CA THR A 62 -10.32 -22.71 31.77
C THR A 62 -10.74 -22.62 30.32
N ASN A 63 -9.92 -23.17 29.41
CA ASN A 63 -10.18 -23.15 27.96
C ASN A 63 -11.52 -23.82 27.62
N GLY A 64 -12.31 -23.14 26.78
CA GLY A 64 -13.60 -23.62 26.30
C GLY A 64 -14.74 -23.46 27.31
N VAL A 65 -14.56 -22.73 28.40
CA VAL A 65 -15.65 -22.44 29.33
C VAL A 65 -16.65 -21.51 28.68
N GLU A 66 -17.91 -21.93 28.71
CA GLU A 66 -19.04 -21.12 28.27
C GLU A 66 -19.74 -20.48 29.47
N ILE A 67 -19.92 -19.18 29.44
CA ILE A 67 -20.58 -18.39 30.47
C ILE A 67 -21.55 -17.43 29.77
N SER A 68 -22.85 -17.63 30.02
CA SER A 68 -23.92 -16.79 29.44
C SER A 68 -23.83 -16.66 27.90
N GLY A 69 -23.51 -17.76 27.21
CA GLY A 69 -23.39 -17.83 25.76
C GLY A 69 -22.07 -17.26 25.22
N ILE A 70 -21.13 -16.86 26.09
CA ILE A 70 -19.80 -16.45 25.73
C ILE A 70 -18.82 -17.59 25.98
N VAL A 71 -18.09 -18.01 24.95
CA VAL A 71 -17.07 -19.08 25.10
C VAL A 71 -15.69 -18.43 25.19
N PHE A 72 -14.95 -18.78 26.24
CA PHE A 72 -13.63 -18.17 26.54
C PHE A 72 -12.49 -19.15 26.30
N TYR A 73 -11.40 -18.62 25.74
CA TYR A 73 -10.13 -19.31 25.55
C TYR A 73 -8.97 -18.46 26.05
N LEU A 74 -8.02 -19.12 26.69
CA LEU A 74 -6.74 -18.51 27.09
C LEU A 74 -5.75 -18.74 25.96
N ALA A 75 -5.11 -17.67 25.49
CA ALA A 75 -4.18 -17.73 24.38
C ALA A 75 -2.78 -17.27 24.80
N ASN A 76 -1.77 -17.90 24.21
CA ASN A 76 -0.40 -17.48 24.31
C ASN A 76 -0.07 -16.54 23.13
N ASN A 77 0.65 -15.45 23.40
CA ASN A 77 1.09 -14.51 22.38
C ASN A 77 2.33 -15.00 21.60
N GLN A 78 2.89 -16.15 21.95
CA GLN A 78 4.07 -16.67 21.26
C GLN A 78 3.66 -17.21 19.88
N LYS A 79 4.09 -16.50 18.83
CA LYS A 79 3.82 -16.85 17.44
C LYS A 79 4.85 -17.85 16.94
N GLU A 80 4.36 -18.91 16.31
CA GLU A 80 5.19 -19.84 15.54
C GLU A 80 5.02 -19.55 14.04
N ILE A 81 6.14 -19.50 13.33
CA ILE A 81 6.17 -19.12 11.91
C ILE A 81 6.64 -20.31 11.08
N TYR A 82 5.86 -20.64 10.07
CA TYR A 82 6.12 -21.76 9.16
C TYR A 82 6.20 -21.28 7.71
N THR A 83 7.01 -21.97 6.91
CA THR A 83 7.06 -21.73 5.46
C THR A 83 6.10 -22.65 4.72
N PRO A 84 5.23 -22.12 3.85
CA PRO A 84 4.36 -22.90 2.99
C PRO A 84 4.97 -23.19 1.61
N LEU A 85 6.26 -22.94 1.39
CA LEU A 85 6.89 -23.00 0.06
C LEU A 85 6.78 -24.38 -0.61
N ASP A 86 6.78 -25.45 0.19
CA ASP A 86 6.73 -26.83 -0.29
C ASP A 86 5.30 -27.38 -0.43
N TYR A 87 4.28 -26.55 -0.17
CA TYR A 87 2.89 -27.01 -0.14
C TYR A 87 2.00 -26.16 -1.06
N GLU A 88 1.26 -26.81 -1.94
CA GLU A 88 0.17 -26.20 -2.70
C GLU A 88 -1.14 -26.19 -1.91
N ASP A 89 -1.35 -27.23 -1.11
CA ASP A 89 -2.53 -27.46 -0.29
C ASP A 89 -2.13 -27.73 1.16
N ILE A 90 -2.71 -27.02 2.12
CA ILE A 90 -2.47 -27.20 3.55
C ILE A 90 -3.78 -27.57 4.25
N LEU A 91 -3.83 -28.76 4.81
CA LEU A 91 -4.96 -29.25 5.60
C LEU A 91 -4.75 -28.93 7.08
N ILE A 92 -5.73 -28.29 7.69
CA ILE A 92 -5.76 -27.93 9.11
C ILE A 92 -7.04 -28.52 9.74
N GLY A 93 -6.91 -29.19 10.86
CA GLY A 93 -8.06 -29.76 11.57
C GLY A 93 -7.69 -30.86 12.55
N ASP A 94 -8.65 -31.71 12.89
CA ASP A 94 -8.49 -32.77 13.90
C ASP A 94 -8.22 -34.18 13.31
N LYS A 95 -8.20 -34.32 11.97
CA LYS A 95 -8.07 -35.63 11.31
C LYS A 95 -6.61 -36.06 11.19
N GLU A 96 -6.41 -37.37 11.26
CA GLU A 96 -5.10 -37.96 11.05
C GLU A 96 -4.59 -37.70 9.62
N GLY A 97 -3.30 -37.34 9.49
CA GLY A 97 -2.69 -37.01 8.19
C GLY A 97 -2.83 -35.54 7.78
N TYR A 98 -3.43 -34.66 8.59
CA TYR A 98 -3.47 -33.24 8.33
C TYR A 98 -2.09 -32.58 8.60
N HIS A 99 -1.78 -31.54 7.85
CA HIS A 99 -0.51 -30.82 7.98
C HIS A 99 -0.38 -30.07 9.30
N VAL A 100 -1.52 -29.53 9.81
CA VAL A 100 -1.62 -28.97 11.15
C VAL A 100 -2.76 -29.68 11.84
N ARG A 101 -2.45 -30.48 12.85
CA ARG A 101 -3.40 -31.31 13.57
C ARG A 101 -3.63 -30.78 14.95
N PHE A 102 -4.86 -30.45 15.24
CA PHE A 102 -5.35 -30.05 16.55
C PHE A 102 -6.00 -31.21 17.28
N LYS A 103 -6.39 -30.99 18.54
CA LYS A 103 -7.20 -31.95 19.31
C LYS A 103 -8.58 -32.09 18.69
N GLU A 104 -9.26 -33.15 19.06
CA GLU A 104 -10.62 -33.51 18.61
C GLU A 104 -11.63 -32.35 18.75
N GLY A 105 -12.39 -32.12 17.68
CA GLY A 105 -13.40 -31.05 17.60
C GLY A 105 -12.91 -29.76 16.97
N ALA A 106 -11.67 -29.67 16.52
CA ALA A 106 -11.20 -28.51 15.71
C ALA A 106 -11.86 -28.51 14.31
N PRO A 107 -12.12 -27.35 13.73
CA PRO A 107 -12.70 -27.26 12.39
C PRO A 107 -11.75 -27.85 11.35
N ASN A 108 -12.34 -28.51 10.34
CA ASN A 108 -11.59 -29.12 9.25
C ASN A 108 -11.60 -28.20 8.02
N LEU A 109 -10.45 -27.68 7.64
CA LEU A 109 -10.32 -26.73 6.54
C LEU A 109 -9.10 -27.04 5.65
N LEU A 110 -9.18 -26.58 4.42
CA LEU A 110 -8.12 -26.63 3.43
C LEU A 110 -7.74 -25.20 3.01
N LEU A 111 -6.48 -24.90 3.11
CA LEU A 111 -5.87 -23.71 2.52
C LEU A 111 -5.19 -24.10 1.23
N LYS A 112 -5.69 -23.61 0.11
CA LYS A 112 -5.13 -23.87 -1.21
C LYS A 112 -4.39 -22.65 -1.73
N LYS A 113 -3.17 -22.82 -2.18
CA LYS A 113 -2.38 -21.74 -2.78
C LYS A 113 -2.74 -21.63 -4.27
N ILE A 114 -3.16 -20.42 -4.68
CA ILE A 114 -3.44 -20.07 -6.08
C ILE A 114 -2.58 -18.88 -6.44
N GLU A 115 -1.52 -19.14 -7.23
CA GLU A 115 -0.48 -18.14 -7.53
C GLU A 115 0.17 -17.57 -6.26
N SER A 116 -0.07 -16.29 -5.95
CA SER A 116 0.43 -15.62 -4.75
C SER A 116 -0.62 -15.44 -3.64
N ASN A 117 -1.82 -15.97 -3.81
CA ASN A 117 -2.94 -15.83 -2.89
C ASN A 117 -3.38 -17.17 -2.31
N TRP A 118 -4.07 -17.12 -1.20
CA TRP A 118 -4.67 -18.29 -0.56
C TRP A 118 -6.17 -18.34 -0.79
N GLN A 119 -6.71 -19.55 -0.86
CA GLN A 119 -8.13 -19.84 -0.92
C GLN A 119 -8.50 -20.79 0.21
N LEU A 120 -9.58 -20.46 0.93
CA LEU A 120 -10.08 -21.23 2.05
C LEU A 120 -11.26 -22.10 1.63
N ASN A 121 -11.20 -23.37 1.98
CA ASN A 121 -12.34 -24.29 1.95
C ASN A 121 -12.57 -24.84 3.36
N LEU A 122 -13.70 -24.53 3.95
CA LEU A 122 -14.11 -25.06 5.25
C LEU A 122 -15.06 -26.24 5.03
N PHE A 123 -14.65 -27.43 5.50
CA PHE A 123 -15.43 -28.65 5.33
C PHE A 123 -16.37 -28.91 6.49
N GLU A 124 -15.91 -28.61 7.71
CA GLU A 124 -16.62 -28.97 8.94
C GLU A 124 -16.22 -28.04 10.09
N GLY A 125 -17.17 -27.68 10.93
CA GLY A 125 -16.94 -26.81 12.07
C GLY A 125 -17.10 -25.33 11.76
N ASP A 126 -16.93 -24.52 12.79
CA ASP A 126 -17.08 -23.07 12.75
C ASP A 126 -15.71 -22.40 12.86
N ILE A 127 -15.45 -21.42 12.04
CA ILE A 127 -14.27 -20.54 12.11
C ILE A 127 -14.69 -19.07 12.14
N TYR A 128 -13.82 -18.24 12.64
CA TYR A 128 -13.96 -16.78 12.58
C TYR A 128 -12.90 -16.22 11.65
N LEU A 129 -13.34 -15.65 10.53
CA LEU A 129 -12.48 -14.95 9.60
C LEU A 129 -12.57 -13.45 9.87
N ASN A 130 -11.44 -12.82 10.21
CA ASN A 130 -11.40 -11.41 10.58
C ASN A 130 -12.48 -11.03 11.60
N ASN A 131 -12.61 -11.84 12.65
CA ASN A 131 -13.56 -11.72 13.75
C ASN A 131 -15.03 -12.11 13.45
N HIS A 132 -15.38 -12.49 12.22
CA HIS A 132 -16.74 -12.86 11.85
C HIS A 132 -16.90 -14.38 11.64
N LEU A 133 -17.95 -14.94 12.18
CA LEU A 133 -18.27 -16.36 12.06
C LEU A 133 -18.50 -16.77 10.60
N GLN A 134 -17.85 -17.84 10.19
CA GLN A 134 -18.04 -18.49 8.89
C GLN A 134 -18.46 -19.95 9.12
N LYS A 135 -19.48 -20.39 8.39
CA LYS A 135 -20.00 -21.76 8.44
C LYS A 135 -19.93 -22.35 7.04
N VAL A 136 -19.25 -23.46 6.89
CA VAL A 136 -19.11 -24.21 5.64
C VAL A 136 -18.98 -23.32 4.40
N VAL A 137 -17.74 -22.95 4.07
CA VAL A 137 -17.43 -22.06 2.96
C VAL A 137 -16.60 -22.81 1.93
N GLN A 138 -16.93 -22.65 0.65
CA GLN A 138 -16.14 -23.20 -0.46
C GLN A 138 -15.50 -22.07 -1.27
N GLN A 139 -14.22 -22.25 -1.58
CA GLN A 139 -13.46 -21.38 -2.48
C GLN A 139 -13.45 -19.89 -2.09
N LEU A 140 -13.36 -19.59 -0.80
CA LEU A 140 -13.26 -18.21 -0.32
C LEU A 140 -11.84 -17.69 -0.52
N PRO A 141 -11.63 -16.66 -1.37
CA PRO A 141 -10.33 -16.06 -1.55
C PRO A 141 -9.91 -15.31 -0.28
N LEU A 142 -8.68 -15.53 0.17
CA LEU A 142 -8.08 -14.85 1.31
C LEU A 142 -7.15 -13.74 0.85
N SER A 143 -7.15 -12.65 1.57
CA SER A 143 -6.23 -11.52 1.37
C SER A 143 -5.03 -11.62 2.31
N LEU A 144 -3.93 -10.93 1.95
CA LEU A 144 -2.76 -10.83 2.83
C LEU A 144 -3.14 -10.32 4.22
N GLY A 145 -2.68 -11.03 5.25
CA GLY A 145 -2.95 -10.67 6.63
C GLY A 145 -4.35 -11.03 7.13
N ASP A 146 -5.17 -11.76 6.34
CA ASP A 146 -6.42 -12.33 6.83
C ASP A 146 -6.14 -13.30 7.99
N GLU A 147 -7.04 -13.31 8.96
CA GLU A 147 -6.89 -14.01 10.23
C GLU A 147 -8.03 -15.01 10.42
N ILE A 148 -7.67 -16.27 10.50
CA ILE A 148 -8.59 -17.37 10.79
C ILE A 148 -8.46 -17.70 12.28
N SER A 149 -9.56 -17.74 13.01
CA SER A 149 -9.55 -18.11 14.42
C SER A 149 -10.60 -19.15 14.76
N PHE A 150 -10.22 -20.09 15.61
CA PHE A 150 -11.09 -21.13 16.15
C PHE A 150 -10.51 -21.64 17.48
N GLN A 151 -11.36 -21.94 18.43
CA GLN A 151 -10.99 -22.51 19.74
C GLN A 151 -9.79 -21.82 20.42
N GLY A 152 -9.71 -20.48 20.32
CA GLY A 152 -8.60 -19.70 20.90
C GLY A 152 -7.29 -19.75 20.10
N THR A 153 -7.24 -20.47 19.00
CA THR A 153 -6.11 -20.48 18.07
C THR A 153 -6.31 -19.44 16.98
N ILE A 154 -5.24 -18.82 16.56
CA ILE A 154 -5.21 -17.84 15.49
C ILE A 154 -4.21 -18.28 14.43
N VAL A 155 -4.65 -18.32 13.17
CA VAL A 155 -3.83 -18.60 11.99
C VAL A 155 -3.86 -17.39 11.09
N LYS A 156 -2.69 -16.84 10.79
CA LYS A 156 -2.54 -15.68 9.92
C LYS A 156 -1.71 -16.06 8.70
N LEU A 157 -2.18 -15.64 7.53
CA LEU A 157 -1.63 -16.07 6.25
C LEU A 157 -0.92 -14.95 5.52
N PHE A 158 0.27 -15.25 5.04
CA PHE A 158 1.05 -14.44 4.13
C PHE A 158 1.48 -15.30 2.93
N PRO A 159 1.97 -14.72 1.83
CA PRO A 159 2.33 -15.49 0.64
C PRO A 159 3.39 -16.56 0.89
N ASP A 160 4.30 -16.27 1.80
CA ASP A 160 5.51 -17.05 2.08
C ASP A 160 5.64 -17.51 3.52
N GLU A 161 4.64 -17.21 4.37
CA GLU A 161 4.61 -17.65 5.76
C GLU A 161 3.20 -17.86 6.30
N ILE A 162 3.11 -18.79 7.24
CA ILE A 162 1.94 -19.04 8.06
C ILE A 162 2.33 -18.81 9.50
N GLN A 163 1.62 -17.92 10.18
CA GLN A 163 1.80 -17.66 11.60
C GLN A 163 0.68 -18.36 12.37
N ILE A 164 1.02 -19.15 13.39
CA ILE A 164 0.07 -19.84 14.26
C ILE A 164 0.41 -19.50 15.71
N TRP A 165 -0.60 -19.07 16.46
CA TRP A 165 -0.48 -18.86 17.91
C TRP A 165 -1.83 -19.04 18.59
N GLY A 166 -1.83 -19.15 19.90
CA GLY A 166 -3.06 -19.22 20.69
C GLY A 166 -3.03 -20.27 21.81
N GLY A 167 -4.20 -20.76 22.17
CA GLY A 167 -4.43 -21.53 23.38
C GLY A 167 -4.48 -23.03 23.25
N THR A 168 -4.44 -23.60 22.06
CA THR A 168 -4.54 -25.05 21.85
C THR A 168 -3.25 -25.64 21.30
N ASP A 169 -2.78 -26.74 21.91
CA ASP A 169 -1.65 -27.51 21.41
C ASP A 169 -1.99 -28.14 20.06
N TYR A 170 -1.02 -28.14 19.15
CA TYR A 170 -1.14 -28.77 17.85
C TYR A 170 0.16 -29.49 17.46
N GLU A 171 0.02 -30.47 16.58
CA GLU A 171 1.13 -31.14 15.92
C GLU A 171 1.20 -30.66 14.47
N THR A 172 2.39 -30.44 13.93
CA THR A 172 2.52 -29.98 12.54
C THR A 172 3.66 -30.66 11.81
N SER A 173 3.41 -30.93 10.53
CA SER A 173 4.43 -31.35 9.56
C SER A 173 5.01 -30.16 8.78
N LEU A 174 4.52 -28.93 8.99
CA LEU A 174 5.04 -27.75 8.31
C LEU A 174 6.48 -27.45 8.74
N THR A 175 7.28 -27.00 7.83
CA THR A 175 8.65 -26.59 8.10
C THR A 175 8.68 -25.23 8.78
N LYS A 176 9.35 -25.11 9.94
CA LYS A 176 9.55 -23.79 10.56
C LYS A 176 10.34 -22.90 9.60
N LYS A 177 9.91 -21.65 9.46
CA LYS A 177 10.61 -20.67 8.62
C LYS A 177 11.98 -20.40 9.23
N VAL A 178 13.02 -20.73 8.49
CA VAL A 178 14.40 -20.39 8.83
C VAL A 178 14.78 -19.17 8.04
N MET A 179 15.42 -18.19 8.72
CA MET A 179 15.96 -17.01 8.04
C MET A 179 16.96 -17.45 6.97
N SER A 180 16.80 -16.94 5.75
CA SER A 180 17.73 -17.24 4.66
C SER A 180 19.13 -16.80 5.04
N ALA A 181 20.10 -17.72 4.83
CA ALA A 181 21.51 -17.39 5.06
C ALA A 181 21.94 -16.29 4.09
N TYR A 182 22.77 -15.37 4.59
CA TYR A 182 23.37 -14.33 3.78
C TYR A 182 24.14 -14.94 2.59
N GLN A 183 23.79 -14.50 1.36
CA GLN A 183 24.51 -14.86 0.15
C GLN A 183 25.30 -13.66 -0.37
N PHE A 184 26.59 -13.85 -0.60
CA PHE A 184 27.44 -12.80 -1.13
C PHE A 184 27.16 -12.58 -2.63
N TYR A 185 26.89 -11.34 -3.02
CA TYR A 185 26.66 -11.00 -4.42
C TYR A 185 27.99 -10.70 -5.12
N ALA A 186 28.22 -11.34 -6.28
CA ALA A 186 29.51 -11.26 -6.99
C ALA A 186 29.72 -10.00 -7.84
N GLY A 187 28.76 -9.08 -7.87
CA GLY A 187 28.81 -7.87 -8.72
C GLY A 187 28.17 -6.64 -8.06
N TYR A 188 28.36 -5.51 -8.69
CA TYR A 188 27.72 -4.24 -8.32
C TYR A 188 26.67 -3.89 -9.37
N PRO A 189 25.43 -4.43 -9.26
CA PRO A 189 24.42 -4.25 -10.28
C PRO A 189 23.93 -2.80 -10.31
N ASP A 190 23.79 -2.28 -11.54
CA ASP A 190 23.03 -1.07 -11.76
C ASP A 190 21.55 -1.32 -11.41
N PHE A 191 20.96 -0.43 -10.66
CA PHE A 191 19.58 -0.53 -10.21
C PHE A 191 18.76 0.63 -10.73
N HIS A 192 17.65 0.31 -11.39
CA HIS A 192 16.68 1.28 -11.86
C HIS A 192 15.41 1.15 -11.05
N ARG A 193 14.90 2.29 -10.57
CA ARG A 193 13.63 2.35 -9.84
C ARG A 193 12.48 1.93 -10.75
N SER A 194 11.69 0.97 -10.31
CA SER A 194 10.49 0.53 -11.03
C SER A 194 9.29 1.44 -10.75
N PRO A 195 8.30 1.50 -11.65
CA PRO A 195 7.03 2.15 -11.37
C PRO A 195 6.38 1.55 -10.11
N ARG A 196 5.87 2.41 -9.23
CA ARG A 196 5.28 2.00 -7.97
C ARG A 196 3.82 1.62 -8.11
N ILE A 197 3.40 0.54 -7.45
CA ILE A 197 2.00 0.18 -7.30
C ILE A 197 1.48 0.79 -6.00
N ILE A 198 0.39 1.54 -6.08
CA ILE A 198 -0.27 2.17 -4.92
C ILE A 198 -1.69 1.60 -4.79
N TYR A 199 -1.95 0.89 -3.70
CA TYR A 199 -3.29 0.45 -3.32
C TYR A 199 -3.98 1.58 -2.55
N ARG A 200 -5.06 2.11 -3.12
CA ARG A 200 -5.89 3.12 -2.47
C ARG A 200 -7.02 2.44 -1.73
N SER A 201 -7.26 2.86 -0.50
CA SER A 201 -8.43 2.43 0.27
C SER A 201 -9.66 3.23 -0.15
N SER A 202 -10.84 2.62 -0.04
CA SER A 202 -12.11 3.32 -0.29
C SER A 202 -12.35 4.39 0.78
N GLU A 203 -12.91 5.53 0.36
CA GLU A 203 -13.38 6.62 1.21
C GLU A 203 -14.92 6.74 1.18
N ASP A 204 -15.61 5.68 0.74
CA ASP A 204 -17.05 5.65 0.57
C ASP A 204 -17.78 5.88 1.91
N LYS A 205 -19.00 6.40 1.81
CA LYS A 205 -19.89 6.53 2.96
C LYS A 205 -20.85 5.36 3.01
N ILE A 206 -20.74 4.54 4.05
CA ILE A 206 -21.59 3.38 4.28
C ILE A 206 -22.59 3.71 5.39
N THR A 207 -23.88 3.56 5.09
CA THR A 207 -24.92 3.79 6.10
C THR A 207 -25.53 2.45 6.51
N VAL A 208 -25.55 2.19 7.80
CA VAL A 208 -26.31 1.10 8.42
C VAL A 208 -27.61 1.71 8.94
N ASN A 209 -28.73 1.32 8.36
CA ASN A 209 -30.03 1.84 8.73
C ASN A 209 -30.60 1.06 9.92
N ALA A 210 -31.31 1.78 10.78
CA ALA A 210 -32.10 1.17 11.83
C ALA A 210 -33.23 0.30 11.23
N PRO A 211 -33.73 -0.71 11.98
CA PRO A 211 -34.87 -1.52 11.54
C PRO A 211 -36.12 -0.66 11.36
N GLY A 212 -36.98 -1.05 10.45
CA GLY A 212 -38.29 -0.43 10.30
C GLY A 212 -39.13 -0.53 11.58
N ASN A 213 -40.17 0.29 11.70
CA ASN A 213 -41.03 0.30 12.87
C ASN A 213 -41.66 -1.08 13.14
N GLU A 214 -41.85 -1.41 14.42
CA GLU A 214 -42.58 -2.63 14.80
C GLU A 214 -43.99 -2.58 14.20
N PRO A 215 -44.52 -3.74 13.74
CA PRO A 215 -45.91 -3.84 13.33
C PRO A 215 -46.84 -3.42 14.45
N ASN A 216 -47.89 -2.71 14.13
CA ASN A 216 -48.86 -2.27 15.12
C ASN A 216 -49.59 -3.48 15.73
N LYS A 217 -49.37 -3.73 17.02
CA LYS A 217 -50.14 -4.71 17.76
C LYS A 217 -51.58 -4.21 17.94
N SER A 218 -52.56 -4.95 17.42
CA SER A 218 -53.95 -4.56 17.65
C SER A 218 -54.20 -4.52 19.16
N LYS A 219 -54.72 -3.39 19.63
CA LYS A 219 -55.08 -3.20 21.06
C LYS A 219 -56.38 -3.94 21.46
N ASP A 220 -56.88 -4.74 20.55
CA ASP A 220 -58.14 -5.46 20.75
C ASP A 220 -57.95 -6.53 21.85
N GLU A 221 -58.41 -6.24 23.00
CA GLU A 221 -58.50 -7.24 24.08
C GLU A 221 -59.68 -8.18 23.74
N LEU A 222 -59.44 -9.48 23.73
CA LEU A 222 -60.46 -10.48 23.42
C LEU A 222 -61.74 -10.26 24.25
N LEU A 223 -61.60 -9.88 25.53
CA LEU A 223 -62.68 -9.54 26.40
C LEU A 223 -63.53 -8.38 25.89
N LYS A 224 -62.93 -7.32 25.39
CA LYS A 224 -63.67 -6.17 24.86
C LYS A 224 -64.47 -6.49 23.58
N LEU A 225 -64.00 -7.49 22.81
CA LEU A 225 -64.71 -7.95 21.62
C LEU A 225 -65.83 -8.95 21.92
N ILE A 226 -65.74 -9.72 22.99
CA ILE A 226 -66.70 -10.76 23.33
C ILE A 226 -67.79 -10.21 24.27
N VAL A 227 -67.48 -9.30 25.19
CA VAL A 227 -68.43 -8.76 26.20
C VAL A 227 -69.65 -8.10 25.55
N PRO A 228 -69.58 -7.20 24.56
CA PRO A 228 -70.74 -6.57 23.97
C PRO A 228 -71.73 -7.55 23.33
N PRO A 229 -71.33 -8.51 22.49
CA PRO A 229 -72.23 -9.54 21.98
C PRO A 229 -72.83 -10.44 23.07
N LEU A 230 -72.06 -10.82 24.09
CA LEU A 230 -72.54 -11.58 25.24
C LEU A 230 -73.61 -10.83 26.04
N VAL A 231 -73.37 -9.55 26.29
CA VAL A 231 -74.36 -8.67 26.97
C VAL A 231 -75.64 -8.55 26.12
N MET A 232 -75.50 -8.39 24.79
CA MET A 232 -76.68 -8.38 23.87
C MET A 232 -77.46 -9.69 23.96
N ILE A 233 -76.81 -10.85 23.99
CA ILE A 233 -77.44 -12.14 24.14
C ILE A 233 -78.17 -12.21 25.51
N GLY A 234 -77.46 -11.84 26.58
CA GLY A 234 -78.01 -11.83 27.95
C GLY A 234 -79.21 -10.92 28.07
N VAL A 235 -79.15 -9.70 27.55
CA VAL A 235 -80.27 -8.73 27.51
C VAL A 235 -81.43 -9.26 26.65
N SER A 236 -81.13 -9.89 25.53
CA SER A 236 -82.18 -10.49 24.65
C SER A 236 -82.92 -11.64 25.37
N ILE A 237 -82.20 -12.48 26.12
CA ILE A 237 -82.78 -13.54 26.94
C ILE A 237 -83.62 -12.94 28.08
N LEU A 238 -83.12 -11.92 28.75
CA LEU A 238 -83.87 -11.30 29.87
C LEU A 238 -85.15 -10.61 29.41
N ILE A 239 -85.08 -9.93 28.23
CA ILE A 239 -86.30 -9.31 27.62
C ILE A 239 -87.30 -10.41 27.16
N SER A 240 -86.83 -11.58 26.71
CA SER A 240 -87.63 -12.70 26.33
C SER A 240 -88.43 -13.30 27.47
N ILE A 241 -87.88 -13.29 28.71
CA ILE A 241 -88.55 -13.75 29.91
C ILE A 241 -89.74 -12.84 30.28
N PHE A 242 -89.63 -11.53 30.09
CA PHE A 242 -90.66 -10.54 30.44
C PHE A 242 -91.67 -10.26 29.32
N ARG A 243 -91.25 -10.45 28.03
CA ARG A 243 -92.12 -10.25 26.81
C ARG A 243 -91.72 -11.22 25.74
N PRO A 244 -92.43 -12.31 25.48
CA PRO A 244 -92.14 -13.26 24.42
C PRO A 244 -92.36 -12.58 23.04
N ARG A 245 -91.28 -12.36 22.31
CA ARG A 245 -91.22 -11.71 20.97
C ARG A 245 -90.86 -12.67 19.84
N GLY A 246 -91.33 -13.92 19.84
CA GLY A 246 -91.24 -14.85 18.74
C GLY A 246 -89.97 -14.91 17.95
N ILE A 247 -90.03 -14.93 16.63
CA ILE A 247 -88.88 -15.07 15.66
C ILE A 247 -87.84 -14.00 15.77
N TYR A 248 -88.15 -12.77 16.21
CA TYR A 248 -87.20 -11.66 16.36
C TYR A 248 -86.05 -11.91 17.36
N ILE A 249 -86.29 -12.72 18.36
CA ILE A 249 -85.25 -13.04 19.34
C ILE A 249 -84.23 -13.98 18.73
N ILE A 250 -84.66 -14.95 17.92
CA ILE A 250 -83.76 -15.87 17.22
C ILE A 250 -82.86 -15.06 16.25
N ALA A 251 -83.42 -14.06 15.54
CA ALA A 251 -82.70 -13.23 14.65
C ALA A 251 -81.64 -12.36 15.36
N THR A 252 -81.99 -11.73 16.50
CA THR A 252 -81.04 -10.94 17.29
C THR A 252 -79.96 -11.77 17.95
N MET A 253 -80.28 -12.93 18.50
CA MET A 253 -79.30 -13.87 19.05
C MET A 253 -78.39 -14.47 17.98
N SER A 254 -78.92 -14.87 16.82
CA SER A 254 -78.07 -15.36 15.72
C SER A 254 -77.12 -14.26 15.20
N MET A 255 -77.61 -13.04 15.06
CA MET A 255 -76.75 -11.91 14.66
C MET A 255 -75.64 -11.60 15.66
N ALA A 256 -75.96 -11.63 16.98
CA ALA A 256 -74.94 -11.45 18.03
C ALA A 256 -73.93 -12.61 18.06
N LEU A 257 -74.38 -13.84 17.84
CA LEU A 257 -73.52 -15.02 17.76
C LEU A 257 -72.57 -14.97 16.52
N VAL A 258 -73.14 -14.61 15.36
CA VAL A 258 -72.36 -14.40 14.14
C VAL A 258 -71.32 -13.30 14.34
N THR A 259 -71.69 -12.15 14.92
CA THR A 259 -70.76 -11.06 15.23
C THR A 259 -69.68 -11.52 16.17
N MET A 260 -70.00 -12.32 17.20
CA MET A 260 -69.03 -12.88 18.12
C MET A 260 -68.02 -13.81 17.41
N ILE A 261 -68.49 -14.69 16.54
CA ILE A 261 -67.65 -15.60 15.73
C ILE A 261 -66.72 -14.79 14.85
N PHE A 262 -67.26 -13.79 14.12
CA PHE A 262 -66.42 -12.91 13.29
C PHE A 262 -65.38 -12.11 14.12
N SER A 263 -65.74 -11.61 15.27
CA SER A 263 -64.83 -10.93 16.17
C SER A 263 -63.70 -11.83 16.69
N ILE A 264 -64.03 -13.06 17.10
CA ILE A 264 -63.07 -14.05 17.57
C ILE A 264 -62.14 -14.49 16.43
N THR A 265 -62.70 -14.81 15.26
CA THR A 265 -61.89 -15.22 14.09
C THR A 265 -61.01 -14.09 13.60
N GLY A 266 -61.55 -12.87 13.58
CA GLY A 266 -60.77 -11.65 13.26
C GLY A 266 -59.59 -11.44 14.23
N TYR A 267 -59.85 -11.61 15.55
CA TYR A 267 -58.79 -11.49 16.56
C TYR A 267 -57.66 -12.50 16.33
N PHE A 268 -57.97 -13.78 16.11
CA PHE A 268 -56.96 -14.79 15.87
C PHE A 268 -56.22 -14.59 14.55
N LYS A 269 -56.95 -14.14 13.49
CA LYS A 269 -56.34 -13.79 12.21
C LYS A 269 -55.37 -12.61 12.34
N ASN A 270 -55.77 -11.54 13.02
CA ASN A 270 -54.93 -10.38 13.27
C ASN A 270 -53.70 -10.74 14.12
N ARG A 271 -53.87 -11.60 15.13
CA ARG A 271 -52.75 -12.08 15.95
C ARG A 271 -51.77 -12.95 15.16
N LYS A 272 -52.28 -13.81 14.27
CA LYS A 272 -51.44 -14.60 13.36
C LYS A 272 -50.69 -13.71 12.40
N GLN A 273 -51.39 -12.77 11.79
CA GLN A 273 -50.79 -11.78 10.86
C GLN A 273 -49.69 -10.97 11.57
N TYR A 274 -49.98 -10.42 12.74
CA TYR A 274 -48.97 -9.68 13.53
C TYR A 274 -47.70 -10.53 13.79
N LYS A 275 -47.85 -11.82 14.12
CA LYS A 275 -46.69 -12.69 14.31
C LYS A 275 -45.93 -12.93 13.01
N GLN A 276 -46.61 -13.07 11.88
CA GLN A 276 -45.99 -13.24 10.58
C GLN A 276 -45.24 -11.97 10.17
N ASP A 277 -45.88 -10.80 10.28
CA ASP A 277 -45.29 -9.53 9.97
C ASP A 277 -44.06 -9.21 10.85
N LEU A 278 -44.13 -9.62 12.15
CA LEU A 278 -43.01 -9.49 13.06
C LEU A 278 -41.82 -10.37 12.63
N GLN A 279 -42.12 -11.64 12.28
CA GLN A 279 -41.10 -12.59 11.84
C GLN A 279 -40.47 -12.11 10.49
N GLU A 280 -41.29 -11.71 9.54
CA GLU A 280 -40.83 -11.18 8.26
C GLU A 280 -39.95 -9.92 8.43
N ARG A 281 -40.31 -9.04 9.39
CA ARG A 281 -39.45 -7.89 9.75
C ARG A 281 -38.09 -8.33 10.27
N ILE A 282 -38.05 -9.34 11.16
CA ILE A 282 -36.80 -9.85 11.74
C ILE A 282 -35.93 -10.48 10.64
N ASP A 283 -36.51 -11.36 9.85
CA ASP A 283 -35.80 -12.08 8.79
C ASP A 283 -35.26 -11.10 7.74
N SER A 284 -36.06 -10.16 7.28
CA SER A 284 -35.65 -9.12 6.32
C SER A 284 -34.56 -8.22 6.86
N TYR A 285 -34.60 -7.89 8.15
CA TYR A 285 -33.54 -7.06 8.73
C TYR A 285 -32.24 -7.85 8.94
N HIS A 286 -32.31 -9.13 9.29
CA HIS A 286 -31.13 -9.99 9.35
C HIS A 286 -30.48 -10.17 7.97
N ASP A 287 -31.27 -10.35 6.91
CA ASP A 287 -30.76 -10.40 5.53
C ASP A 287 -30.05 -9.09 5.17
N TYR A 288 -30.66 -7.95 5.50
CA TYR A 288 -30.05 -6.63 5.29
C TYR A 288 -28.73 -6.48 6.05
N LEU A 289 -28.67 -6.88 7.33
CA LEU A 289 -27.44 -6.82 8.12
C LEU A 289 -26.35 -7.75 7.57
N SER A 290 -26.77 -8.93 7.08
CA SER A 290 -25.85 -9.88 6.43
C SER A 290 -25.20 -9.27 5.19
N ASP A 291 -26.00 -8.66 4.29
CA ASP A 291 -25.52 -8.00 3.10
C ASP A 291 -24.57 -6.84 3.46
N LYS A 292 -24.94 -6.04 4.45
CA LYS A 292 -24.09 -4.93 4.94
C LYS A 292 -22.79 -5.44 5.57
N SER A 293 -22.83 -6.56 6.28
CA SER A 293 -21.62 -7.19 6.85
C SER A 293 -20.66 -7.64 5.75
N ILE A 294 -21.17 -8.24 4.67
CA ILE A 294 -20.36 -8.64 3.50
C ILE A 294 -19.73 -7.43 2.83
N GLU A 295 -20.49 -6.35 2.65
CA GLU A 295 -19.99 -5.09 2.08
C GLU A 295 -18.85 -4.51 2.92
N LEU A 296 -19.04 -4.40 4.25
CA LEU A 296 -18.03 -3.90 5.18
C LEU A 296 -16.79 -4.77 5.24
N GLN A 297 -16.95 -6.10 5.23
CA GLN A 297 -15.82 -7.05 5.19
C GLN A 297 -14.99 -6.89 3.92
N LYS A 298 -15.63 -6.69 2.76
CA LYS A 298 -14.93 -6.45 1.49
C LYS A 298 -14.05 -5.20 1.57
N LEU A 299 -14.62 -4.08 2.04
CA LEU A 299 -13.87 -2.83 2.18
C LEU A 299 -12.73 -2.94 3.19
N ALA A 300 -12.97 -3.61 4.32
CA ALA A 300 -11.94 -3.87 5.33
C ALA A 300 -10.78 -4.71 4.77
N LYS A 301 -11.09 -5.74 3.96
CA LYS A 301 -10.08 -6.55 3.27
C LYS A 301 -9.25 -5.73 2.28
N GLU A 302 -9.88 -4.87 1.50
CA GLU A 302 -9.18 -4.00 0.55
C GLU A 302 -8.22 -3.06 1.28
N GLN A 303 -8.67 -2.39 2.34
CA GLN A 303 -7.82 -1.54 3.18
C GLN A 303 -6.67 -2.33 3.80
N LYS A 304 -6.95 -3.51 4.37
CA LYS A 304 -5.95 -4.38 4.99
C LYS A 304 -4.88 -4.82 3.99
N ARG A 305 -5.31 -5.28 2.81
CA ARG A 305 -4.39 -5.67 1.73
C ARG A 305 -3.47 -4.51 1.34
N GLY A 306 -4.03 -3.30 1.14
CA GLY A 306 -3.25 -2.13 0.78
C GLY A 306 -2.22 -1.75 1.85
N GLN A 307 -2.62 -1.71 3.11
CA GLN A 307 -1.73 -1.33 4.22
C GLN A 307 -0.62 -2.34 4.45
N HIS A 308 -0.91 -3.65 4.44
CA HIS A 308 0.13 -4.68 4.57
C HIS A 308 1.09 -4.71 3.38
N TYR A 309 0.61 -4.40 2.18
CA TYR A 309 1.48 -4.25 1.02
C TYR A 309 2.42 -3.06 1.19
N HIS A 310 1.89 -1.89 1.58
CA HIS A 310 2.71 -0.67 1.71
C HIS A 310 3.70 -0.72 2.87
N TYR A 311 3.35 -1.42 3.96
CA TYR A 311 4.13 -1.51 5.20
C TYR A 311 4.35 -2.97 5.61
N PRO A 312 5.19 -3.72 4.88
CA PRO A 312 5.49 -5.12 5.18
C PRO A 312 6.28 -5.27 6.48
N THR A 313 6.38 -6.50 6.96
CA THR A 313 7.22 -6.87 8.11
C THR A 313 8.70 -6.84 7.74
N ILE A 314 9.59 -6.90 8.75
CA ILE A 314 11.03 -6.94 8.52
C ILE A 314 11.46 -8.20 7.74
N GLU A 315 10.80 -9.32 8.00
CA GLU A 315 11.03 -10.58 7.27
C GLU A 315 10.66 -10.43 5.79
N GLY A 316 9.52 -9.78 5.51
CA GLY A 316 9.11 -9.49 4.13
C GLY A 316 10.09 -8.54 3.43
N LEU A 317 10.64 -7.55 4.14
CA LEU A 317 11.68 -6.67 3.60
C LEU A 317 12.96 -7.45 3.28
N GLN A 318 13.36 -8.35 4.17
CA GLN A 318 14.55 -9.18 3.95
C GLN A 318 14.39 -10.07 2.72
N GLU A 319 13.26 -10.74 2.57
CA GLU A 319 12.99 -11.58 1.39
C GLU A 319 13.02 -10.75 0.09
N MET A 320 12.41 -9.57 0.11
CA MET A 320 12.45 -8.65 -1.02
C MET A 320 13.88 -8.15 -1.30
N ALA A 321 14.71 -7.94 -0.28
CA ALA A 321 16.10 -7.55 -0.45
C ALA A 321 16.94 -8.70 -1.01
N ASP A 322 16.73 -9.93 -0.54
CA ASP A 322 17.44 -11.12 -1.00
C ASP A 322 17.17 -11.44 -2.47
N THR A 323 15.98 -11.13 -2.95
CA THR A 323 15.56 -11.32 -4.35
C THR A 323 15.77 -10.09 -5.23
N TYR A 324 16.34 -9.02 -4.72
CA TYR A 324 16.43 -7.70 -5.41
C TYR A 324 15.10 -7.28 -6.03
N HIS A 325 14.05 -7.33 -5.22
CA HIS A 325 12.68 -7.08 -5.64
C HIS A 325 12.51 -5.65 -6.20
N HIS A 326 11.60 -5.49 -7.17
CA HIS A 326 11.33 -4.23 -7.85
C HIS A 326 10.86 -3.08 -6.92
N ARG A 327 10.48 -3.38 -5.67
CA ARG A 327 10.07 -2.39 -4.66
C ARG A 327 11.22 -1.71 -3.93
N ILE A 328 12.46 -2.15 -4.13
CA ILE A 328 13.64 -1.44 -3.59
C ILE A 328 13.63 -0.02 -4.14
N TYR A 329 13.78 0.97 -3.24
CA TYR A 329 13.79 2.41 -3.56
C TYR A 329 12.49 2.93 -4.20
N GLU A 330 11.35 2.26 -4.01
CA GLU A 330 10.07 2.63 -4.66
C GLU A 330 9.50 3.96 -4.20
N LYS A 331 9.82 4.42 -2.97
CA LYS A 331 9.30 5.68 -2.45
C LYS A 331 10.20 6.86 -2.81
N THR A 332 9.57 7.94 -3.26
CA THR A 332 10.23 9.20 -3.62
C THR A 332 9.68 10.36 -2.79
N PRO A 333 10.36 11.51 -2.71
CA PRO A 333 9.86 12.69 -2.02
C PRO A 333 8.48 13.20 -2.51
N LEU A 334 8.05 12.78 -3.72
CA LEU A 334 6.75 13.14 -4.29
C LEU A 334 5.60 12.23 -3.84
N HIS A 335 5.89 11.13 -3.17
CA HIS A 335 4.86 10.21 -2.70
C HIS A 335 4.31 10.65 -1.34
N PHE A 336 2.99 10.49 -1.14
CA PHE A 336 2.28 10.88 0.08
C PHE A 336 2.80 10.20 1.36
N ASP A 337 3.40 9.02 1.22
CA ASP A 337 3.98 8.23 2.31
C ASP A 337 5.52 8.25 2.34
N PHE A 338 6.11 9.31 1.82
CA PHE A 338 7.54 9.58 1.98
C PHE A 338 7.89 9.69 3.46
N LEU A 339 8.94 9.00 3.90
CA LEU A 339 9.38 8.90 5.30
C LEU A 339 8.38 8.28 6.28
N TYR A 340 7.35 7.59 5.79
CA TYR A 340 6.50 6.75 6.62
C TYR A 340 7.17 5.39 6.88
N TYR A 341 7.07 4.92 8.11
CA TYR A 341 7.58 3.63 8.52
C TYR A 341 6.65 2.95 9.53
N ARG A 342 6.70 1.64 9.55
CA ARG A 342 5.85 0.80 10.39
C ARG A 342 6.46 0.66 11.80
N LEU A 343 5.63 0.78 12.82
CA LEU A 343 5.97 0.57 14.23
C LEU A 343 5.59 -0.84 14.71
N GLY A 344 4.51 -1.39 14.20
CA GLY A 344 3.97 -2.66 14.64
C GLY A 344 2.55 -2.88 14.13
N LEU A 345 1.78 -3.67 14.85
CA LEU A 345 0.39 -4.00 14.54
C LEU A 345 -0.57 -3.46 15.59
N GLY A 346 -1.68 -2.89 15.15
CA GLY A 346 -2.69 -2.35 16.05
C GLY A 346 -4.07 -2.25 15.40
N GLU A 347 -4.93 -1.48 16.04
CA GLU A 347 -6.25 -1.16 15.51
C GLU A 347 -6.20 0.20 14.81
N VAL A 348 -6.69 0.25 13.58
CA VAL A 348 -6.75 1.48 12.77
C VAL A 348 -8.20 1.75 12.41
N PRO A 349 -8.66 3.00 12.45
CA PRO A 349 -10.00 3.34 11.96
C PRO A 349 -10.15 3.01 10.48
N THR A 350 -11.36 2.68 10.07
CA THR A 350 -11.67 2.46 8.66
C THR A 350 -11.44 3.73 7.84
N SER A 351 -10.93 3.57 6.62
CA SER A 351 -10.79 4.68 5.66
C SER A 351 -12.14 5.16 5.12
N TYR A 352 -13.12 4.28 5.09
CA TYR A 352 -14.50 4.56 4.74
C TYR A 352 -15.31 5.00 5.95
N ASN A 353 -16.24 5.93 5.75
CA ASN A 353 -17.08 6.45 6.82
C ASN A 353 -18.31 5.58 7.04
N ILE A 354 -18.38 4.90 8.17
CA ILE A 354 -19.58 4.17 8.57
C ILE A 354 -20.47 5.10 9.39
N HIS A 355 -21.73 5.18 9.01
CA HIS A 355 -22.75 5.97 9.71
C HIS A 355 -23.91 5.08 10.12
N TYR A 356 -24.34 5.17 11.38
CA TYR A 356 -25.55 4.53 11.87
C TYR A 356 -26.70 5.54 11.88
N SER A 357 -27.77 5.22 11.17
CA SER A 357 -28.98 6.02 11.14
C SER A 357 -29.80 5.73 12.39
N GLN A 358 -29.78 6.61 13.39
CA GLN A 358 -30.58 6.44 14.59
C GLN A 358 -32.08 6.52 14.24
N PRO A 359 -32.94 5.63 14.81
CA PRO A 359 -34.38 5.74 14.63
C PRO A 359 -34.90 6.99 15.33
N GLU A 360 -35.96 7.58 14.78
CA GLU A 360 -36.74 8.57 15.52
C GLU A 360 -37.21 7.95 16.83
N ARG A 361 -36.94 8.60 17.96
CA ARG A 361 -37.15 8.07 19.32
C ARG A 361 -38.57 7.54 19.53
N SER A 362 -38.77 6.24 19.38
CA SER A 362 -39.91 5.52 19.95
C SER A 362 -39.51 5.02 21.34
N GLY A 363 -40.31 5.27 22.34
CA GLY A 363 -39.97 5.06 23.75
C GLY A 363 -39.78 3.60 24.20
N LYS A 364 -39.65 2.62 23.29
CA LYS A 364 -39.33 1.21 23.56
C LYS A 364 -37.99 0.85 22.91
N LYS A 365 -37.12 0.19 23.66
CA LYS A 365 -35.90 -0.40 23.13
C LYS A 365 -36.25 -1.60 22.23
N ASP A 366 -35.90 -1.52 20.95
CA ASP A 366 -36.03 -2.61 20.02
C ASP A 366 -34.74 -3.46 20.03
N PRO A 367 -34.79 -4.77 20.28
CA PRO A 367 -33.61 -5.63 20.22
C PRO A 367 -32.85 -5.57 18.89
N LEU A 368 -33.57 -5.44 17.76
CA LEU A 368 -32.96 -5.35 16.43
C LEU A 368 -32.13 -4.08 16.23
N GLU A 369 -32.48 -2.97 16.90
CA GLU A 369 -31.68 -1.75 16.87
C GLU A 369 -30.26 -2.00 17.41
N ASN A 370 -30.15 -2.81 18.45
CA ASN A 370 -28.84 -3.17 19.03
C ASN A 370 -27.99 -3.99 18.05
N GLU A 371 -28.58 -4.85 17.23
CA GLU A 371 -27.85 -5.64 16.24
C GLU A 371 -27.26 -4.73 15.15
N GLY A 372 -28.04 -3.80 14.61
CA GLY A 372 -27.57 -2.81 13.64
C GLY A 372 -26.50 -1.88 14.22
N TYR A 373 -26.69 -1.44 15.46
CA TYR A 373 -25.69 -0.62 16.15
C TYR A 373 -24.41 -1.40 16.42
N ASN A 374 -24.50 -2.67 16.79
CA ASN A 374 -23.32 -3.54 16.99
C ASN A 374 -22.54 -3.75 15.68
N LEU A 375 -23.24 -3.94 14.57
CA LEU A 375 -22.58 -4.03 13.26
C LEU A 375 -21.79 -2.73 12.96
N TYR A 376 -22.40 -1.57 13.17
CA TYR A 376 -21.73 -0.28 13.03
C TYR A 376 -20.54 -0.17 13.98
N PHE A 377 -20.74 -0.43 15.27
CA PHE A 377 -19.73 -0.21 16.30
C PHE A 377 -18.49 -1.09 16.12
N ASN A 378 -18.71 -2.37 15.80
CA ASN A 378 -17.63 -3.35 15.66
C ASN A 378 -16.81 -3.20 14.37
N ASN A 379 -17.36 -2.51 13.36
CA ASN A 379 -16.67 -2.32 12.08
C ASN A 379 -16.03 -0.95 11.92
N ARG A 380 -15.98 -0.12 12.97
CA ARG A 380 -15.32 1.21 12.93
C ARG A 380 -13.80 1.12 12.90
N TYR A 381 -13.25 0.03 13.40
CA TYR A 381 -11.82 -0.21 13.47
C TYR A 381 -11.48 -1.56 12.87
N ILE A 382 -10.31 -1.63 12.24
CA ILE A 382 -9.77 -2.86 11.67
C ILE A 382 -8.58 -3.27 12.53
N LYS A 383 -8.60 -4.51 13.01
CA LYS A 383 -7.53 -5.10 13.83
C LYS A 383 -6.38 -5.60 12.96
N ASN A 384 -5.21 -5.74 13.59
CA ASN A 384 -4.01 -6.28 12.98
C ASN A 384 -3.60 -5.49 11.74
N MET A 385 -3.65 -4.17 11.86
CA MET A 385 -3.21 -3.23 10.83
C MET A 385 -1.85 -2.66 11.16
N PRO A 386 -1.00 -2.40 10.18
CA PRO A 386 0.25 -1.69 10.40
C PRO A 386 -0.01 -0.31 11.03
N ILE A 387 0.56 -0.07 12.18
CA ILE A 387 0.65 1.27 12.77
C ILE A 387 1.91 1.92 12.24
N VAL A 388 1.77 3.09 11.68
CA VAL A 388 2.84 3.81 11.00
C VAL A 388 3.11 5.15 11.69
N ALA A 389 4.36 5.60 11.64
CA ALA A 389 4.75 6.95 12.01
C ALA A 389 5.38 7.66 10.82
N ASN A 390 5.42 8.98 10.88
CA ASN A 390 5.88 9.84 9.82
C ASN A 390 6.97 10.78 10.33
N LEU A 391 8.08 10.86 9.61
CA LEU A 391 9.19 11.77 9.93
C LEU A 391 9.12 13.12 9.18
N SER A 392 8.19 13.28 8.24
CA SER A 392 8.10 14.49 7.41
C SER A 392 7.29 15.62 8.05
N HIS A 393 6.63 15.38 9.19
CA HIS A 393 5.77 16.36 9.85
C HIS A 393 6.32 16.90 11.18
N GLY A 394 7.60 16.76 11.41
CA GLY A 394 8.27 17.32 12.55
C GLY A 394 9.09 16.32 13.37
N PRO A 395 9.75 16.76 14.44
CA PRO A 395 10.58 15.93 15.27
C PRO A 395 9.81 14.82 15.98
N VAL A 396 10.44 13.64 16.10
CA VAL A 396 9.87 12.44 16.72
C VAL A 396 10.62 12.11 18.01
N GLY A 397 9.89 11.80 19.07
CA GLY A 397 10.43 11.37 20.36
C GLY A 397 10.11 9.90 20.66
N TYR A 398 11.12 9.13 21.05
CA TYR A 398 10.97 7.78 21.54
C TYR A 398 11.22 7.72 23.03
N ILE A 399 10.34 7.03 23.77
CA ILE A 399 10.43 6.86 25.22
C ILE A 399 10.33 5.37 25.53
N GLY A 400 11.04 4.93 26.55
CA GLY A 400 10.92 3.57 27.06
C GLY A 400 12.27 2.89 27.32
N PRO A 401 12.27 1.57 27.58
CA PRO A 401 13.49 0.80 27.84
C PRO A 401 14.47 0.92 26.68
N ARG A 402 15.69 1.42 26.96
CA ARG A 402 16.67 1.80 25.94
C ARG A 402 16.95 0.71 24.92
N GLY A 403 17.10 -0.55 25.35
CA GLY A 403 17.36 -1.67 24.43
C GLY A 403 16.24 -1.89 23.39
N LEU A 404 15.00 -1.78 23.81
CA LEU A 404 13.84 -1.91 22.94
C LEU A 404 13.68 -0.71 22.01
N VAL A 405 13.91 0.50 22.52
CA VAL A 405 13.88 1.72 21.70
C VAL A 405 14.92 1.65 20.59
N LEU A 406 16.16 1.24 20.90
CA LEU A 406 17.21 1.10 19.90
C LEU A 406 16.86 0.05 18.84
N GLU A 407 16.20 -1.05 19.23
CA GLU A 407 15.72 -2.06 18.29
C GLU A 407 14.68 -1.46 17.32
N GLN A 408 13.72 -0.70 17.83
CA GLN A 408 12.70 -0.04 17.00
C GLN A 408 13.32 0.96 16.01
N LEU A 409 14.34 1.70 16.44
CA LEU A 409 15.07 2.61 15.55
C LEU A 409 15.85 1.85 14.46
N GLN A 410 16.43 0.70 14.78
CA GLN A 410 17.10 -0.15 13.79
C GLN A 410 16.13 -0.72 12.77
N LEU A 411 14.93 -1.15 13.21
CA LEU A 411 13.84 -1.58 12.33
C LEU A 411 13.41 -0.44 11.40
N MET A 412 13.25 0.77 11.93
CA MET A 412 12.92 1.97 11.14
C MET A 412 13.98 2.24 10.08
N VAL A 413 15.26 2.22 10.42
CA VAL A 413 16.35 2.47 9.47
C VAL A 413 16.34 1.43 8.35
N ASN A 414 16.12 0.15 8.65
CA ASN A 414 16.02 -0.89 7.62
C ASN A 414 14.85 -0.64 6.65
N GLN A 415 13.69 -0.23 7.18
CA GLN A 415 12.52 0.08 6.34
C GLN A 415 12.77 1.29 5.45
N LEU A 416 13.28 2.38 6.03
CA LEU A 416 13.56 3.60 5.29
C LEU A 416 14.64 3.38 4.23
N ALA A 417 15.72 2.65 4.56
CA ALA A 417 16.79 2.34 3.63
C ALA A 417 16.34 1.44 2.48
N PHE A 418 15.40 0.52 2.74
CA PHE A 418 14.87 -0.35 1.69
C PHE A 418 13.97 0.43 0.71
N PHE A 419 13.05 1.24 1.23
CA PHE A 419 12.05 1.91 0.40
C PHE A 419 12.53 3.23 -0.23
N HIS A 420 13.53 3.89 0.36
CA HIS A 420 14.03 5.18 -0.14
C HIS A 420 15.45 5.02 -0.67
N SER A 421 15.74 5.66 -1.77
CA SER A 421 17.10 5.72 -2.30
C SER A 421 18.01 6.55 -1.39
N TYR A 422 19.30 6.21 -1.37
CA TYR A 422 20.33 7.02 -0.69
C TYR A 422 20.52 8.42 -1.31
N HIS A 423 19.98 8.64 -2.50
CA HIS A 423 19.89 9.98 -3.09
C HIS A 423 18.74 10.80 -2.49
N ASP A 424 17.70 10.13 -1.98
CA ASP A 424 16.50 10.77 -1.42
C ASP A 424 16.59 10.89 0.10
N VAL A 425 17.21 9.91 0.79
CA VAL A 425 17.29 9.85 2.25
C VAL A 425 18.69 9.45 2.70
N GLN A 426 19.24 10.19 3.66
CA GLN A 426 20.53 9.88 4.29
C GLN A 426 20.41 9.92 5.81
N PHE A 427 21.18 9.06 6.49
CA PHE A 427 21.12 8.93 7.95
C PHE A 427 22.33 9.55 8.64
N ILE A 428 22.08 10.25 9.74
CA ILE A 428 23.07 10.69 10.71
C ILE A 428 22.70 10.09 12.06
N THR A 429 23.61 9.32 12.65
CA THR A 429 23.37 8.62 13.89
C THR A 429 24.30 9.15 14.96
N ILE A 430 23.73 9.74 16.01
CA ILE A 430 24.45 10.35 17.15
C ILE A 430 24.26 9.44 18.35
N VAL A 431 25.30 8.71 18.70
CA VAL A 431 25.27 7.64 19.72
C VAL A 431 26.50 7.74 20.62
N PRO A 432 26.41 7.31 21.88
CA PRO A 432 27.58 7.18 22.73
C PRO A 432 28.56 6.12 22.18
N GLU A 433 29.84 6.30 22.43
CA GLU A 433 30.90 5.45 21.87
C GLU A 433 30.71 3.97 22.24
N GLU A 434 30.18 3.70 23.43
CA GLU A 434 29.89 2.33 23.91
C GLU A 434 28.79 1.61 23.14
N GLU A 435 27.94 2.34 22.43
CA GLU A 435 26.85 1.78 21.65
C GLU A 435 27.14 1.67 20.14
N MET A 436 28.29 2.15 19.68
CA MET A 436 28.64 2.12 18.24
C MET A 436 28.57 0.73 17.63
N ASP A 437 28.90 -0.31 18.36
CA ASP A 437 28.86 -1.67 17.89
C ASP A 437 27.42 -2.08 17.47
N LYS A 438 26.39 -1.57 18.15
CA LYS A 438 24.99 -1.85 17.83
C LYS A 438 24.55 -1.23 16.49
N TRP A 439 25.27 -0.21 16.03
CA TRP A 439 24.99 0.52 14.79
C TRP A 439 26.00 0.23 13.68
N SER A 440 27.00 -0.58 13.94
CA SER A 440 28.11 -0.88 13.02
C SER A 440 27.63 -1.50 11.69
N TRP A 441 26.50 -2.19 11.68
CA TRP A 441 25.89 -2.78 10.51
C TRP A 441 25.47 -1.73 9.46
N MET A 442 25.14 -0.50 9.88
CA MET A 442 24.80 0.61 8.98
C MET A 442 25.96 1.04 8.07
N ARG A 443 27.20 0.64 8.39
CA ARG A 443 28.39 0.94 7.55
C ARG A 443 28.25 0.45 6.11
N TRP A 444 27.41 -0.56 5.90
CA TRP A 444 27.13 -1.11 4.57
C TRP A 444 26.09 -0.29 3.80
N LEU A 445 25.26 0.48 4.49
CA LEU A 445 24.23 1.29 3.85
C LEU A 445 24.85 2.48 3.12
N PRO A 446 24.57 2.65 1.82
CA PRO A 446 24.95 3.87 1.10
C PRO A 446 24.36 5.15 1.73
N HIS A 447 23.17 5.00 2.36
CA HIS A 447 22.47 6.06 3.09
C HIS A 447 23.22 6.60 4.32
N ALA A 448 24.15 5.83 4.89
CA ALA A 448 24.94 6.24 6.05
C ALA A 448 26.15 7.11 5.68
N THR A 449 26.19 7.62 4.45
CA THR A 449 27.22 8.55 3.98
C THR A 449 26.54 9.78 3.41
N LEU A 450 26.93 10.95 3.89
CA LEU A 450 26.54 12.24 3.33
C LEU A 450 27.26 12.39 2.00
N GLN A 451 26.58 12.11 0.90
CA GLN A 451 27.19 12.00 -0.43
C GLN A 451 27.82 13.32 -0.90
N ASP A 452 27.15 14.46 -0.66
CA ASP A 452 27.61 15.78 -1.10
C ASP A 452 28.94 16.21 -0.50
N VAL A 453 29.26 15.67 0.69
CA VAL A 453 30.49 16.03 1.43
C VAL A 453 31.40 14.82 1.66
N ASN A 454 30.99 13.63 1.18
CA ASN A 454 31.71 12.36 1.34
C ASN A 454 32.14 12.05 2.78
N VAL A 455 31.23 12.27 3.74
CA VAL A 455 31.44 12.05 5.15
C VAL A 455 30.49 10.97 5.69
N ARG A 456 31.00 10.05 6.48
CA ARG A 456 30.15 9.05 7.17
C ARG A 456 29.28 9.71 8.23
N GLY A 457 27.99 9.35 8.25
CA GLY A 457 26.97 9.92 9.15
C GLY A 457 26.99 9.39 10.58
N PHE A 458 28.17 9.00 11.13
CA PHE A 458 28.29 8.50 12.50
C PHE A 458 28.93 9.52 13.40
N VAL A 459 28.26 9.85 14.50
CA VAL A 459 28.71 10.79 15.54
C VAL A 459 28.75 10.04 16.87
N TYR A 460 29.95 9.77 17.39
CA TYR A 460 30.15 9.04 18.62
C TYR A 460 31.23 9.65 19.54
N ASN A 461 31.98 10.64 19.04
CA ASN A 461 32.94 11.42 19.81
C ASN A 461 33.04 12.84 19.25
N GLN A 462 33.78 13.71 19.91
CA GLN A 462 33.89 15.10 19.54
C GLN A 462 34.44 15.32 18.13
N ARG A 463 35.38 14.50 17.68
CA ARG A 463 36.01 14.62 16.36
C ARG A 463 34.98 14.28 15.24
N SER A 464 34.28 13.17 15.37
CA SER A 464 33.22 12.77 14.41
C SER A 464 32.06 13.74 14.44
N ARG A 465 31.69 14.26 15.62
CA ARG A 465 30.70 15.31 15.79
C ARG A 465 31.02 16.54 14.94
N ASP A 466 32.19 17.11 15.18
CA ASP A 466 32.60 18.36 14.52
C ASP A 466 32.67 18.16 12.99
N GLN A 467 33.12 17.01 12.52
CA GLN A 467 33.17 16.71 11.09
C GLN A 467 31.77 16.61 10.47
N VAL A 468 30.89 15.82 11.05
CA VAL A 468 29.56 15.54 10.49
C VAL A 468 28.61 16.72 10.67
N LEU A 469 28.52 17.25 11.90
CA LEU A 469 27.54 18.29 12.22
C LEU A 469 27.92 19.67 11.67
N ASN A 470 29.22 20.00 11.52
CA ASN A 470 29.59 21.21 10.79
C ASN A 470 29.17 21.14 9.33
N SER A 471 29.35 19.99 8.67
CA SER A 471 28.91 19.79 7.30
C SER A 471 27.39 19.93 7.18
N LEU A 472 26.63 19.26 8.06
CA LEU A 472 25.18 19.39 8.11
C LEU A 472 24.73 20.84 8.37
N ASN A 473 25.38 21.53 9.31
CA ASN A 473 25.06 22.92 9.64
C ASN A 473 25.24 23.84 8.42
N GLN A 474 26.31 23.65 7.62
CA GLN A 474 26.50 24.40 6.39
C GLN A 474 25.40 24.12 5.38
N ILE A 475 25.03 22.85 5.21
CA ILE A 475 23.94 22.45 4.30
C ILE A 475 22.61 23.08 4.73
N LEU A 476 22.27 23.02 6.00
CA LEU A 476 21.02 23.61 6.51
C LEU A 476 20.99 25.14 6.40
N LYS A 477 22.10 25.81 6.64
CA LYS A 477 22.22 27.26 6.39
C LYS A 477 22.00 27.63 4.93
N LEU A 478 22.61 26.88 4.03
CA LEU A 478 22.41 27.09 2.59
C LEU A 478 20.93 26.90 2.18
N ARG A 479 20.30 25.81 2.67
CA ARG A 479 18.89 25.52 2.41
C ARG A 479 17.96 26.58 3.02
N ARG A 480 18.27 27.10 4.22
CA ARG A 480 17.52 28.22 4.85
C ARG A 480 17.58 29.45 3.96
N THR A 481 18.78 29.81 3.47
CA THR A 481 18.95 30.96 2.55
C THR A 481 18.20 30.77 1.26
N GLN A 482 18.26 29.59 0.66
CA GLN A 482 17.52 29.26 -0.57
C GLN A 482 15.99 29.36 -0.39
N ARG A 483 15.49 29.02 0.80
CA ARG A 483 14.07 29.12 1.11
C ARG A 483 13.60 30.56 1.36
N GLU A 484 14.43 31.36 1.99
CA GLU A 484 14.13 32.78 2.26
C GLU A 484 14.20 33.64 1.00
N ASP A 485 14.81 33.17 -0.07
CA ASP A 485 14.87 33.85 -1.35
C ASP A 485 13.48 33.90 -1.98
N LYS A 486 12.96 35.12 -2.19
CA LYS A 486 11.59 35.40 -2.69
C LYS A 486 11.34 34.85 -4.11
N SER A 487 12.38 34.41 -4.81
CA SER A 487 12.26 33.72 -6.09
C SER A 487 12.04 32.21 -5.98
N ALA A 488 12.18 31.61 -4.79
CA ALA A 488 11.92 30.22 -4.57
C ALA A 488 10.41 29.92 -4.64
N LYS A 489 10.04 28.93 -5.43
CA LYS A 489 8.65 28.46 -5.51
C LYS A 489 8.21 27.90 -4.15
N GLU A 490 7.03 28.26 -3.70
CA GLU A 490 6.39 27.60 -2.55
C GLU A 490 6.39 26.07 -2.77
N GLY A 491 6.93 25.30 -1.80
CA GLY A 491 6.98 23.83 -1.87
C GLY A 491 8.30 23.25 -2.40
N THR A 492 9.41 23.99 -2.37
CA THR A 492 10.72 23.42 -2.71
C THR A 492 11.08 22.24 -1.79
N LEU A 493 11.16 21.04 -2.35
CA LEU A 493 11.61 19.84 -1.65
C LEU A 493 13.13 19.76 -1.71
N PHE A 494 13.76 19.68 -0.54
CA PHE A 494 15.21 19.48 -0.46
C PHE A 494 15.56 17.99 -0.48
N SER A 495 16.47 17.61 -1.39
CA SER A 495 17.01 16.25 -1.49
C SER A 495 18.55 16.33 -1.42
N PRO A 496 19.20 15.37 -0.73
CA PRO A 496 18.64 14.31 0.10
C PRO A 496 17.99 14.84 1.38
N HIS A 497 17.01 14.12 1.91
CA HIS A 497 16.43 14.36 3.22
C HIS A 497 17.30 13.69 4.29
N TYR A 498 17.73 14.43 5.30
CA TYR A 498 18.56 13.91 6.38
C TYR A 498 17.69 13.43 7.53
N VAL A 499 17.85 12.18 7.95
CA VAL A 499 17.23 11.62 9.14
C VAL A 499 18.27 11.54 10.23
N VAL A 500 18.16 12.38 11.25
CA VAL A 500 19.13 12.48 12.36
C VAL A 500 18.58 11.76 13.57
N ILE A 501 19.24 10.70 13.98
CA ILE A 501 18.89 9.89 15.15
C ILE A 501 19.78 10.30 16.31
N VAL A 502 19.20 10.90 17.35
CA VAL A 502 19.91 11.38 18.55
C VAL A 502 19.57 10.45 19.70
N THR A 503 20.47 9.53 20.01
CA THR A 503 20.33 8.63 21.16
C THR A 503 21.03 9.15 22.44
N ASP A 504 21.90 10.15 22.29
CA ASP A 504 22.52 10.88 23.37
C ASP A 504 22.69 12.36 23.03
N GLU A 505 21.90 13.22 23.66
CA GLU A 505 21.97 14.67 23.47
C GLU A 505 23.23 15.33 24.00
N LYS A 506 23.91 14.71 24.95
CA LYS A 506 25.12 15.29 25.58
C LYS A 506 26.22 15.62 24.58
N LEU A 507 26.29 14.85 23.49
CA LEU A 507 27.28 15.06 22.43
C LEU A 507 27.03 16.33 21.60
N ILE A 508 25.82 16.88 21.62
CA ILE A 508 25.43 17.97 20.71
C ILE A 508 25.05 19.28 21.41
N LEU A 509 24.84 19.27 22.74
CA LEU A 509 24.35 20.43 23.50
C LEU A 509 25.15 21.72 23.32
N ASP A 510 26.44 21.62 23.14
CA ASP A 510 27.38 22.75 22.96
C ASP A 510 27.71 23.04 21.48
N HIS A 511 27.08 22.32 20.53
CA HIS A 511 27.39 22.48 19.13
C HIS A 511 26.44 23.47 18.44
N VAL A 512 26.95 24.23 17.45
CA VAL A 512 26.19 25.25 16.73
C VAL A 512 24.97 24.70 15.97
N ILE A 513 24.92 23.40 15.70
CA ILE A 513 23.79 22.73 15.05
C ILE A 513 22.49 22.85 15.88
N MET A 514 22.62 23.07 17.20
CA MET A 514 21.48 23.24 18.10
C MET A 514 20.59 24.42 17.72
N GLU A 515 21.11 25.40 16.97
CA GLU A 515 20.30 26.45 16.36
C GLU A 515 19.15 25.88 15.51
N PHE A 516 19.41 24.79 14.76
CA PHE A 516 18.40 24.12 13.95
C PHE A 516 17.64 23.03 14.73
N PHE A 517 18.32 22.33 15.66
CA PHE A 517 17.71 21.20 16.37
C PHE A 517 16.74 21.61 17.48
N THR A 518 16.83 22.83 17.98
CA THR A 518 15.86 23.41 18.92
C THR A 518 14.62 23.97 18.20
N GLU A 519 14.71 24.21 16.93
CA GLU A 519 13.59 24.52 16.04
C GLU A 519 13.11 23.23 15.34
N ASP A 520 12.23 23.35 14.37
CA ASP A 520 11.82 22.25 13.49
C ASP A 520 12.48 22.38 12.12
N PRO A 521 13.57 21.64 11.81
CA PRO A 521 14.27 21.73 10.55
C PRO A 521 13.67 20.86 9.44
N THR A 522 12.51 20.26 9.66
CA THR A 522 11.87 19.31 8.72
C THR A 522 11.63 19.96 7.35
N GLU A 523 11.23 21.21 7.32
CA GLU A 523 11.03 21.96 6.08
C GLU A 523 12.33 22.26 5.32
N LEU A 524 13.48 22.12 5.98
CA LEU A 524 14.80 22.21 5.36
C LEU A 524 15.32 20.84 4.89
N GLY A 525 14.46 19.79 4.93
CA GLY A 525 14.83 18.42 4.57
C GLY A 525 15.67 17.74 5.64
N CYS A 526 15.36 17.95 6.93
CA CYS A 526 16.05 17.34 8.02
C CYS A 526 15.04 16.93 9.11
N SER A 527 14.86 15.63 9.35
CA SER A 527 13.99 15.10 10.41
C SER A 527 14.82 14.67 11.61
N LEU A 528 14.35 15.02 12.80
CA LEU A 528 15.02 14.72 14.08
C LEU A 528 14.29 13.63 14.84
N ILE A 529 15.04 12.71 15.41
CA ILE A 529 14.54 11.66 16.29
C ILE A 529 15.32 11.73 17.60
N PHE A 530 14.62 11.91 18.70
CA PHE A 530 15.18 11.97 20.05
C PHE A 530 14.79 10.76 20.87
N VAL A 531 15.72 10.25 21.65
CA VAL A 531 15.51 9.13 22.58
C VAL A 531 15.66 9.63 23.99
N GLN A 532 14.63 9.44 24.82
CA GLN A 532 14.62 9.81 26.23
C GLN A 532 14.02 8.68 27.08
N ASP A 533 14.36 8.65 28.35
CA ASP A 533 13.82 7.66 29.27
C ASP A 533 12.39 8.00 29.72
N VAL A 534 12.08 9.29 29.82
CA VAL A 534 10.77 9.79 30.26
C VAL A 534 10.26 10.95 29.38
N MET A 535 8.96 11.06 29.28
CA MET A 535 8.30 12.06 28.44
C MET A 535 8.65 13.51 28.82
N SER A 536 8.81 13.80 30.11
CA SER A 536 9.16 15.14 30.60
C SER A 536 10.54 15.64 30.17
N SER A 537 11.39 14.75 29.66
CA SER A 537 12.73 15.09 29.17
C SER A 537 12.73 15.42 27.67
N LEU A 538 11.63 15.22 26.98
CA LEU A 538 11.49 15.56 25.56
C LEU A 538 11.24 17.06 25.39
N SER A 539 11.77 17.65 24.32
CA SER A 539 11.51 19.04 23.94
C SER A 539 10.03 19.28 23.61
N GLU A 540 9.53 20.49 23.91
CA GLU A 540 8.16 20.91 23.57
C GLU A 540 7.87 20.94 22.05
N ASN A 541 8.91 20.99 21.23
CA ASN A 541 8.79 21.02 19.76
C ASN A 541 8.56 19.65 19.12
N ILE A 542 8.58 18.56 19.90
CA ILE A 542 8.32 17.23 19.39
C ILE A 542 6.86 17.08 18.97
N LYS A 543 6.66 16.63 17.73
CA LYS A 543 5.34 16.48 17.11
C LYS A 543 4.76 15.08 17.26
N THR A 544 5.61 14.05 17.29
CA THR A 544 5.17 12.67 17.41
C THR A 544 5.92 11.99 18.56
N ILE A 545 5.19 11.35 19.47
CA ILE A 545 5.75 10.66 20.64
C ILE A 545 5.34 9.20 20.62
N ILE A 546 6.34 8.32 20.62
CA ILE A 546 6.21 6.87 20.64
C ILE A 546 6.74 6.36 21.97
N ASN A 547 5.88 5.73 22.76
CA ASN A 547 6.20 5.16 24.06
C ASN A 547 6.27 3.64 23.95
N ILE A 548 7.45 3.07 24.20
CA ILE A 548 7.66 1.62 24.29
C ILE A 548 7.43 1.21 25.74
N LYS A 549 6.31 0.53 26.00
CA LYS A 549 5.90 0.15 27.36
C LYS A 549 6.67 -1.07 27.86
N ASP A 550 6.71 -2.10 27.05
CA ASP A 550 7.36 -3.38 27.33
C ASP A 550 7.81 -4.07 26.02
N ARG A 551 8.25 -5.32 26.11
CA ARG A 551 8.75 -6.08 24.95
C ARG A 551 7.70 -6.25 23.84
N ASN A 552 6.42 -6.27 24.16
CA ASN A 552 5.36 -6.57 23.19
C ASN A 552 4.51 -5.35 22.85
N THR A 553 4.48 -4.36 23.73
CA THR A 553 3.50 -3.28 23.65
C THR A 553 4.18 -1.91 23.50
N GLY A 554 3.76 -1.19 22.47
CA GLY A 554 4.04 0.23 22.29
C GLY A 554 2.77 1.06 22.24
N GLN A 555 2.93 2.36 22.39
CA GLN A 555 1.84 3.32 22.27
C GLN A 555 2.29 4.53 21.47
N LEU A 556 1.53 4.87 20.45
CA LEU A 556 1.62 6.14 19.76
C LEU A 556 0.84 7.16 20.59
N VAL A 557 1.55 7.96 21.39
CA VAL A 557 0.95 8.87 22.37
C VAL A 557 0.45 10.14 21.68
N ILE A 558 1.34 10.77 20.90
CA ILE A 558 1.06 11.97 20.12
C ILE A 558 1.48 11.71 18.68
N GLU A 559 0.66 12.07 17.73
CA GLU A 559 0.94 12.04 16.31
C GLU A 559 0.66 13.41 15.70
N GLU A 560 1.68 14.00 15.08
CA GLU A 560 1.61 15.32 14.43
C GLU A 560 1.05 16.43 15.34
N GLY A 561 1.31 16.34 16.64
CA GLY A 561 0.85 17.30 17.65
C GLY A 561 -0.53 17.00 18.23
N GLU A 562 -1.23 15.97 17.76
CA GLU A 562 -2.53 15.54 18.29
C GLU A 562 -2.38 14.32 19.21
N LEU A 563 -3.15 14.32 20.31
CA LEU A 563 -3.20 13.17 21.23
C LEU A 563 -3.95 12.01 20.56
N LYS A 564 -3.28 10.86 20.43
CA LYS A 564 -3.83 9.65 19.79
C LYS A 564 -4.02 8.51 20.78
N GLU A 565 -3.05 8.26 21.64
CA GLU A 565 -3.02 7.16 22.63
C GLU A 565 -3.34 5.78 22.01
N THR A 566 -2.82 5.51 20.82
CA THR A 566 -3.05 4.26 20.10
C THR A 566 -2.05 3.21 20.56
N ASP A 567 -2.53 2.14 21.20
CA ASP A 567 -1.71 0.99 21.55
C ASP A 567 -1.45 0.08 20.35
N PHE A 568 -0.27 -0.52 20.28
CA PHE A 568 0.09 -1.47 19.22
C PHE A 568 1.06 -2.54 19.73
N GLU A 569 1.06 -3.67 19.04
CA GLU A 569 2.02 -4.75 19.24
C GLU A 569 3.30 -4.41 18.46
N LEU A 570 4.44 -4.42 19.15
CA LEU A 570 5.74 -4.08 18.56
C LEU A 570 6.20 -5.12 17.55
N ASP A 571 6.78 -4.67 16.46
CA ASP A 571 7.59 -5.52 15.60
C ASP A 571 8.98 -5.75 16.23
N HIS A 572 9.54 -6.93 16.02
CA HIS A 572 10.87 -7.33 16.51
C HIS A 572 11.69 -7.98 15.42
N PHE A 573 13.02 -7.94 15.55
CA PHE A 573 13.86 -8.87 14.82
C PHE A 573 13.65 -10.29 15.36
N LEU A 574 13.66 -11.28 14.48
CA LEU A 574 13.73 -12.68 14.91
C LEU A 574 15.05 -12.95 15.64
N GLU A 575 15.08 -13.96 16.52
CA GLU A 575 16.26 -14.26 17.34
C GLU A 575 17.54 -14.49 16.52
N ASP A 576 17.40 -15.17 15.38
CA ASP A 576 18.50 -15.49 14.45
C ASP A 576 18.64 -14.49 13.30
N TYR A 577 18.03 -13.30 13.41
CA TYR A 577 18.05 -12.30 12.34
C TYR A 577 19.44 -11.69 12.18
N ASP A 578 20.02 -11.83 10.99
CA ASP A 578 21.22 -11.09 10.60
C ASP A 578 20.90 -9.63 10.28
N LYS A 579 21.17 -8.73 11.22
CA LYS A 579 20.91 -7.29 11.07
C LYS A 579 21.69 -6.65 9.91
N GLU A 580 22.78 -7.27 9.47
CA GLU A 580 23.56 -6.79 8.33
C GLU A 580 22.95 -7.22 6.98
N ASN A 581 22.01 -8.17 6.94
CA ASN A 581 21.55 -8.75 5.68
C ASN A 581 21.03 -7.69 4.71
N ILE A 582 19.99 -6.93 5.08
CA ILE A 582 19.41 -5.91 4.20
C ILE A 582 20.47 -4.89 3.80
N SER A 583 21.27 -4.41 4.75
CA SER A 583 22.29 -3.40 4.48
C SER A 583 23.36 -3.89 3.49
N ARG A 584 23.79 -5.15 3.60
CA ARG A 584 24.74 -5.76 2.67
C ARG A 584 24.15 -6.02 1.29
N ARG A 585 22.82 -6.30 1.19
CA ARG A 585 22.13 -6.43 -0.10
C ARG A 585 21.99 -5.10 -0.82
N LEU A 586 21.75 -4.03 -0.07
CA LEU A 586 21.63 -2.69 -0.65
C LEU A 586 22.98 -2.04 -0.96
N ALA A 587 24.06 -2.44 -0.27
CA ALA A 587 25.40 -1.87 -0.42
C ALA A 587 25.93 -1.85 -1.86
N PRO A 588 25.82 -2.94 -2.66
CA PRO A 588 26.36 -2.99 -4.00
C PRO A 588 25.46 -2.32 -5.06
N LEU A 589 24.23 -1.92 -4.71
CA LEU A 589 23.31 -1.36 -5.69
C LEU A 589 23.75 0.03 -6.12
N ASN A 590 24.13 0.16 -7.39
CA ASN A 590 24.35 1.45 -8.04
C ASN A 590 23.02 1.99 -8.54
N HIS A 591 22.32 2.79 -7.73
CA HIS A 591 21.05 3.38 -8.13
C HIS A 591 21.30 4.50 -9.13
N LEU A 592 21.04 4.19 -10.39
CA LEU A 592 21.06 5.17 -11.45
C LEU A 592 19.81 6.05 -11.33
N GLN A 593 20.00 7.28 -10.89
CA GLN A 593 18.93 8.29 -10.93
C GLN A 593 18.68 8.64 -12.40
N ASN A 594 17.57 8.16 -12.90
CA ASN A 594 17.00 8.71 -14.12
C ASN A 594 16.43 10.09 -13.81
N LEU A 595 17.21 11.08 -13.49
CA LEU A 595 16.76 12.46 -13.25
C LEU A 595 17.25 12.97 -11.89
N LYS A 596 18.44 13.54 -11.87
CA LYS A 596 18.52 14.88 -11.27
C LYS A 596 17.57 15.71 -12.12
N SER A 597 16.53 16.25 -11.55
CA SER A 597 15.43 16.94 -12.19
C SER A 597 15.79 18.34 -12.74
N SER A 598 16.97 18.48 -13.29
CA SER A 598 17.32 19.55 -14.19
C SER A 598 17.58 18.93 -15.55
N ILE A 599 16.51 18.77 -16.34
CA ILE A 599 16.67 18.82 -17.78
C ILE A 599 17.40 20.15 -18.02
N PRO A 600 18.63 20.14 -18.53
CA PRO A 600 19.30 21.39 -18.80
C PRO A 600 18.41 22.25 -19.70
N GLU A 601 18.30 23.53 -19.41
CA GLU A 601 17.45 24.45 -20.20
C GLU A 601 17.88 24.49 -21.67
N ALA A 602 19.15 24.27 -21.94
CA ALA A 602 19.74 24.11 -23.26
C ALA A 602 20.94 23.16 -23.19
N VAL A 603 21.16 22.41 -24.26
CA VAL A 603 22.32 21.54 -24.46
C VAL A 603 22.89 21.84 -25.83
N THR A 604 24.14 22.16 -25.88
CA THR A 604 24.86 22.32 -27.16
C THR A 604 25.17 20.96 -27.77
N PHE A 605 25.37 20.90 -29.07
CA PHE A 605 25.76 19.68 -29.76
C PHE A 605 27.08 19.11 -29.20
N MET A 606 28.05 19.96 -28.90
CA MET A 606 29.35 19.54 -28.34
C MET A 606 29.20 18.97 -26.92
N GLU A 607 28.40 19.59 -26.06
CA GLU A 607 28.11 19.07 -24.72
C GLU A 607 27.44 17.69 -24.77
N MET A 608 26.51 17.48 -25.72
CA MET A 608 25.86 16.16 -25.90
C MET A 608 26.86 15.06 -26.26
N TYR A 609 27.95 15.42 -26.99
CA TYR A 609 29.05 14.50 -27.34
C TYR A 609 30.18 14.50 -26.32
N GLN A 610 30.10 15.29 -25.25
CA GLN A 610 31.15 15.49 -24.24
C GLN A 610 32.48 15.92 -24.90
N ALA A 611 32.40 16.79 -25.90
CA ALA A 611 33.52 17.26 -26.70
C ALA A 611 33.71 18.77 -26.45
N GLU A 612 34.96 19.23 -26.29
CA GLU A 612 35.30 20.64 -26.19
C GLU A 612 35.71 21.18 -27.54
N GLU A 613 36.46 20.39 -28.30
CA GLU A 613 36.95 20.73 -29.65
C GLU A 613 36.43 19.75 -30.70
N PHE A 614 36.53 20.13 -31.99
CA PHE A 614 36.03 19.27 -33.09
C PHE A 614 36.73 17.90 -33.14
N GLU A 615 38.01 17.88 -32.81
CA GLU A 615 38.87 16.70 -32.78
C GLU A 615 38.34 15.64 -31.79
N ASP A 616 37.73 16.07 -30.69
CA ASP A 616 37.15 15.20 -29.65
C ASP A 616 35.93 14.43 -30.16
N LEU A 617 35.34 14.86 -31.27
CA LEU A 617 34.26 14.11 -31.91
C LEU A 617 34.73 12.79 -32.54
N HIS A 618 36.02 12.63 -32.76
CA HIS A 618 36.62 11.39 -33.33
C HIS A 618 35.89 10.89 -34.59
N VAL A 619 35.56 11.80 -35.51
CA VAL A 619 34.66 11.54 -36.66
C VAL A 619 35.16 10.39 -37.52
N GLN A 620 36.46 10.30 -37.82
CA GLN A 620 37.01 9.22 -38.64
C GLN A 620 36.91 7.87 -37.99
N GLU A 621 37.14 7.78 -36.68
CA GLU A 621 37.00 6.54 -35.90
C GLU A 621 35.54 6.08 -35.84
N ARG A 622 34.60 7.00 -35.69
CA ARG A 622 33.17 6.74 -35.74
C ARG A 622 32.74 6.21 -37.09
N TRP A 623 33.18 6.78 -38.16
CA TRP A 623 32.86 6.30 -39.51
C TRP A 623 33.37 4.89 -39.80
N ILE A 624 34.48 4.49 -39.21
CA ILE A 624 35.04 3.14 -39.33
C ILE A 624 34.25 2.16 -38.47
N SER A 625 33.93 2.54 -37.23
CA SER A 625 33.33 1.67 -36.23
C SER A 625 31.82 1.47 -36.40
N HIS A 626 31.11 2.47 -36.91
CA HIS A 626 29.67 2.40 -37.10
C HIS A 626 29.28 1.68 -38.39
N ALA A 627 28.22 0.88 -38.31
CA ALA A 627 27.73 0.14 -39.45
C ALA A 627 26.20 0.34 -39.57
N PRO A 628 25.73 1.13 -40.54
CA PRO A 628 24.31 1.49 -40.66
C PRO A 628 23.40 0.30 -40.91
N TYR A 629 23.91 -0.79 -41.47
CA TYR A 629 23.15 -2.04 -41.61
C TYR A 629 22.87 -2.76 -40.28
N LYS A 630 23.55 -2.36 -39.20
CA LYS A 630 23.29 -2.86 -37.85
C LYS A 630 22.38 -1.92 -37.04
N SER A 631 22.69 -0.63 -37.10
CA SER A 631 21.99 0.38 -36.31
C SER A 631 22.22 1.76 -36.93
N LEU A 632 21.18 2.60 -36.90
CA LEU A 632 21.22 4.03 -37.25
C LEU A 632 21.02 4.89 -35.99
N ALA A 633 21.32 4.36 -34.83
CA ALA A 633 21.17 5.03 -33.54
C ALA A 633 22.22 6.19 -33.44
N VAL A 634 21.71 7.40 -33.22
CA VAL A 634 22.53 8.57 -32.96
C VAL A 634 21.95 9.41 -31.81
N PRO A 635 22.79 10.12 -31.05
CA PRO A 635 22.34 11.05 -30.03
C PRO A 635 21.41 12.12 -30.61
N LEU A 636 20.29 12.37 -29.92
CA LEU A 636 19.31 13.38 -30.29
C LEU A 636 19.24 14.53 -29.29
N GLY A 637 19.53 14.24 -28.02
CA GLY A 637 19.46 15.18 -26.92
C GLY A 637 19.69 14.52 -25.58
N LEU A 638 19.51 15.25 -24.49
CA LEU A 638 19.59 14.75 -23.12
C LEU A 638 18.20 14.73 -22.47
N ARG A 639 17.90 13.66 -21.74
CA ARG A 639 16.72 13.56 -20.89
C ARG A 639 17.05 13.88 -19.42
N GLY A 640 18.30 13.95 -19.08
CA GLY A 640 18.88 14.29 -17.79
C GLY A 640 20.33 14.72 -17.97
N GLN A 641 21.08 14.94 -16.89
CA GLN A 641 22.46 15.46 -16.97
C GLN A 641 23.38 14.53 -17.77
N ASP A 642 23.22 13.22 -17.68
CA ASP A 642 24.06 12.21 -18.35
C ASP A 642 23.23 11.18 -19.15
N ASP A 643 21.92 11.38 -19.31
CA ASP A 643 21.03 10.43 -19.99
C ASP A 643 20.79 10.90 -21.44
N ILE A 644 21.59 10.34 -22.34
CA ILE A 644 21.50 10.63 -23.77
C ILE A 644 20.34 9.88 -24.40
N VAL A 645 19.46 10.60 -25.08
CA VAL A 645 18.37 10.04 -25.88
C VAL A 645 18.89 9.75 -27.29
N TYR A 646 18.74 8.50 -27.73
CA TYR A 646 19.11 8.06 -29.06
C TYR A 646 17.87 7.92 -29.95
N LEU A 647 17.97 8.44 -31.17
CA LEU A 647 17.00 8.16 -32.22
C LEU A 647 17.61 7.15 -33.20
N ASN A 648 16.90 6.06 -33.47
CA ASN A 648 17.35 5.01 -34.38
C ASN A 648 16.27 4.75 -35.42
N LEU A 649 16.38 5.36 -36.59
CA LEU A 649 15.47 5.17 -37.71
C LEU A 649 15.81 3.92 -38.56
N HIS A 650 16.43 2.94 -37.95
CA HIS A 650 16.56 1.61 -38.55
C HIS A 650 15.21 0.88 -38.55
N GLU A 651 14.89 0.14 -39.60
CA GLU A 651 13.61 -0.59 -39.74
C GLU A 651 13.26 -1.52 -38.58
N LYS A 652 14.29 -2.07 -37.91
CA LYS A 652 14.15 -2.98 -36.77
C LYS A 652 14.11 -2.27 -35.41
N ALA A 653 14.14 -0.94 -35.39
CA ALA A 653 14.12 -0.14 -34.18
C ALA A 653 12.91 0.81 -34.15
N HIS A 654 13.13 2.12 -34.24
CA HIS A 654 12.04 3.09 -34.25
C HIS A 654 11.30 3.18 -35.60
N GLY A 655 11.77 2.45 -36.61
CA GLY A 655 11.21 2.44 -37.95
C GLY A 655 11.85 3.47 -38.89
N PRO A 656 11.67 3.32 -40.23
CA PRO A 656 12.39 4.14 -41.24
C PRO A 656 11.78 5.52 -41.42
N HIS A 657 10.70 5.87 -40.77
CA HIS A 657 9.99 7.15 -40.94
C HIS A 657 9.79 7.83 -39.59
N GLY A 658 9.92 9.18 -39.60
CA GLY A 658 9.69 10.01 -38.44
C GLY A 658 8.85 11.24 -38.76
N LEU A 659 8.05 11.69 -37.81
CA LEU A 659 7.30 12.93 -37.84
C LEU A 659 7.63 13.78 -36.63
N VAL A 660 8.04 15.02 -36.84
CA VAL A 660 8.32 16.00 -35.79
C VAL A 660 7.20 17.05 -35.80
N ALA A 661 6.45 17.12 -34.69
CA ALA A 661 5.36 18.08 -34.53
C ALA A 661 5.62 19.00 -33.34
N GLY A 662 5.21 20.26 -33.48
CA GLY A 662 5.33 21.27 -32.45
C GLY A 662 4.90 22.65 -32.93
N THR A 663 4.67 23.58 -32.01
CA THR A 663 4.29 24.96 -32.29
C THR A 663 5.49 25.75 -32.87
N THR A 664 5.24 26.90 -33.45
CA THR A 664 6.31 27.82 -33.87
C THR A 664 7.17 28.21 -32.67
N GLY A 665 8.49 28.18 -32.85
CA GLY A 665 9.46 28.48 -31.76
C GLY A 665 9.71 27.30 -30.78
N SER A 666 9.12 26.11 -30.99
CA SER A 666 9.32 24.94 -30.14
C SER A 666 10.65 24.19 -30.35
N GLY A 667 11.50 24.63 -31.28
CA GLY A 667 12.78 23.98 -31.56
C GLY A 667 12.75 22.87 -32.62
N LYS A 668 11.70 22.73 -33.43
CA LYS A 668 11.59 21.69 -34.47
C LYS A 668 12.78 21.68 -35.42
N SER A 669 13.14 22.85 -35.93
CA SER A 669 14.26 22.99 -36.89
C SER A 669 15.59 22.70 -36.20
N GLU A 670 15.77 23.09 -34.94
CA GLU A 670 16.99 22.85 -34.17
C GLU A 670 17.20 21.32 -33.93
N ILE A 671 16.16 20.60 -33.57
CA ILE A 671 16.26 19.14 -33.35
C ILE A 671 16.57 18.40 -34.66
N ILE A 672 16.00 18.85 -35.78
CA ILE A 672 16.32 18.28 -37.11
C ILE A 672 17.76 18.55 -37.49
N GLN A 673 18.28 19.77 -37.27
CA GLN A 673 19.70 20.16 -37.53
C GLN A 673 20.64 19.31 -36.67
N SER A 674 20.36 19.18 -35.38
CA SER A 674 21.13 18.33 -34.46
C SER A 674 21.12 16.85 -34.89
N TYR A 675 20.01 16.35 -35.38
CA TYR A 675 19.89 14.98 -35.90
C TYR A 675 20.72 14.76 -37.17
N ILE A 676 20.70 15.72 -38.14
CA ILE A 676 21.50 15.67 -39.35
C ILE A 676 22.98 15.64 -38.99
N LEU A 677 23.44 16.53 -38.09
CA LEU A 677 24.83 16.57 -37.63
C LEU A 677 25.23 15.28 -36.92
N SER A 678 24.32 14.72 -36.05
CA SER A 678 24.59 13.46 -35.37
C SER A 678 24.77 12.30 -36.34
N LEU A 679 23.94 12.21 -37.38
CA LEU A 679 24.12 11.22 -38.43
C LEU A 679 25.45 11.43 -39.21
N ALA A 680 25.79 12.67 -39.55
CA ALA A 680 26.99 12.98 -40.28
C ALA A 680 28.28 12.69 -39.50
N VAL A 681 28.30 12.96 -38.20
CA VAL A 681 29.42 12.64 -37.29
C VAL A 681 29.61 11.12 -37.12
N ASN A 682 28.52 10.36 -37.07
CA ASN A 682 28.60 8.94 -36.77
C ASN A 682 28.73 8.04 -37.99
N PHE A 683 28.32 8.45 -39.18
CA PHE A 683 28.31 7.62 -40.39
C PHE A 683 29.01 8.29 -41.55
N HIS A 684 29.74 7.50 -42.32
CA HIS A 684 30.41 7.96 -43.52
C HIS A 684 29.43 8.40 -44.63
N PRO A 685 29.78 9.37 -45.54
CA PRO A 685 28.91 9.78 -46.67
C PRO A 685 28.48 8.62 -47.59
N HIS A 686 29.28 7.57 -47.69
CA HIS A 686 28.90 6.34 -48.43
C HIS A 686 27.89 5.46 -47.66
N ASP A 687 27.68 5.71 -46.36
CA ASP A 687 26.78 4.95 -45.50
C ASP A 687 25.44 5.66 -45.32
N VAL A 688 25.47 7.00 -45.21
CA VAL A 688 24.27 7.85 -44.98
C VAL A 688 24.40 9.10 -45.87
N ALA A 689 23.31 9.49 -46.50
CA ALA A 689 23.21 10.71 -47.32
C ALA A 689 21.87 11.42 -47.14
N PHE A 690 21.84 12.70 -47.37
CA PHE A 690 20.68 13.56 -47.17
C PHE A 690 20.17 14.20 -48.47
N LEU A 691 18.85 14.29 -48.59
CA LEU A 691 18.14 15.18 -49.51
C LEU A 691 17.25 16.09 -48.63
N LEU A 692 17.54 17.38 -48.65
CA LEU A 692 16.82 18.35 -47.83
C LEU A 692 15.79 19.10 -48.66
N ILE A 693 14.56 19.16 -48.14
CA ILE A 693 13.43 19.84 -48.75
C ILE A 693 13.02 20.96 -47.79
N ASP A 694 13.28 22.20 -48.19
CA ASP A 694 13.09 23.40 -47.37
C ASP A 694 12.17 24.39 -48.09
N TYR A 695 10.93 24.48 -47.62
CA TYR A 695 9.91 25.34 -48.24
C TYR A 695 9.98 26.80 -47.79
N LYS A 696 10.75 27.12 -46.74
CA LYS A 696 10.84 28.47 -46.15
C LYS A 696 11.98 29.35 -46.69
N GLY A 697 12.46 29.07 -47.85
CA GLY A 697 13.48 29.92 -48.49
C GLY A 697 14.92 29.47 -48.27
N GLY A 698 15.15 28.20 -47.88
CA GLY A 698 16.47 27.59 -47.91
C GLY A 698 17.35 27.84 -46.69
N GLY A 699 16.79 28.26 -45.57
CA GLY A 699 17.55 28.54 -44.35
C GLY A 699 18.31 27.32 -43.85
N MET A 700 17.60 26.19 -43.68
CA MET A 700 18.20 24.93 -43.26
C MET A 700 19.10 24.32 -44.34
N ALA A 701 18.68 24.38 -45.60
CA ALA A 701 19.44 23.86 -46.71
C ALA A 701 20.81 24.57 -46.89
N ASN A 702 20.88 25.89 -46.65
CA ASN A 702 22.09 26.65 -46.72
C ASN A 702 23.10 26.33 -45.62
N LEU A 703 22.65 25.96 -44.45
CA LEU A 703 23.54 25.57 -43.34
C LEU A 703 24.36 24.32 -43.66
N PHE A 704 23.84 23.41 -44.44
CA PHE A 704 24.47 22.13 -44.76
C PHE A 704 25.04 22.01 -46.16
N LYS A 705 25.10 23.11 -46.92
CA LYS A 705 25.54 23.10 -48.33
C LYS A 705 26.93 22.48 -48.54
N ASP A 706 27.84 22.61 -47.59
CA ASP A 706 29.20 22.10 -47.66
C ASP A 706 29.37 20.72 -46.98
N LEU A 707 28.28 20.14 -46.46
CA LEU A 707 28.33 18.85 -45.81
C LEU A 707 28.50 17.73 -46.85
N PRO A 708 29.50 16.83 -46.73
CA PRO A 708 29.77 15.80 -47.73
C PRO A 708 28.65 14.76 -47.89
N HIS A 709 27.75 14.68 -46.93
CA HIS A 709 26.58 13.80 -46.95
C HIS A 709 25.41 14.36 -47.77
N LEU A 710 25.42 15.65 -48.09
CA LEU A 710 24.32 16.30 -48.77
C LEU A 710 24.34 16.02 -50.27
N LEU A 711 23.33 15.35 -50.81
CA LEU A 711 23.18 15.04 -52.23
C LEU A 711 22.50 16.17 -53.01
N GLY A 712 21.65 16.91 -52.36
CA GLY A 712 20.93 18.01 -52.98
C GLY A 712 19.94 18.70 -52.07
N THR A 713 19.44 19.84 -52.48
CA THR A 713 18.45 20.64 -51.78
C THR A 713 17.32 21.04 -52.72
N ILE A 714 16.10 21.06 -52.17
CA ILE A 714 14.90 21.56 -52.89
C ILE A 714 14.35 22.72 -52.07
N THR A 715 14.54 23.95 -52.56
CA THR A 715 14.27 25.18 -51.80
C THR A 715 13.09 26.01 -52.32
N ASN A 716 12.68 25.79 -53.57
CA ASN A 716 11.56 26.50 -54.17
C ASN A 716 10.68 25.51 -54.96
N LEU A 717 9.42 25.47 -54.64
CA LEU A 717 8.48 24.56 -55.27
C LEU A 717 7.53 25.32 -56.18
N ASP A 718 8.09 25.79 -57.32
CA ASP A 718 7.28 25.86 -58.50
C ASP A 718 6.90 24.40 -58.86
N GLY A 719 5.65 24.11 -59.18
CA GLY A 719 5.17 22.75 -59.42
C GLY A 719 6.02 21.91 -60.37
N ALA A 720 6.76 22.59 -61.31
CA ALA A 720 7.69 21.94 -62.24
C ALA A 720 8.97 21.40 -61.55
N GLN A 721 9.43 22.05 -60.49
CA GLN A 721 10.65 21.61 -59.75
C GLN A 721 10.31 20.45 -58.81
N SER A 722 9.13 20.47 -58.17
CA SER A 722 8.65 19.39 -57.36
C SER A 722 8.47 18.11 -58.18
N MET A 723 7.92 18.22 -59.39
CA MET A 723 7.81 17.07 -60.29
C MET A 723 9.15 16.53 -60.73
N ARG A 724 10.14 17.38 -60.98
CA ARG A 724 11.52 16.92 -61.30
C ARG A 724 12.17 16.21 -60.10
N ALA A 725 11.99 16.72 -58.90
CA ALA A 725 12.48 16.06 -57.69
C ALA A 725 11.89 14.65 -57.53
N LEU A 726 10.59 14.50 -57.67
CA LEU A 726 9.89 13.19 -57.62
C LEU A 726 10.38 12.24 -58.70
N VAL A 727 10.60 12.72 -59.93
CA VAL A 727 11.16 11.93 -61.04
C VAL A 727 12.61 11.49 -60.70
N SER A 728 13.41 12.38 -60.13
CA SER A 728 14.77 12.06 -59.72
C SER A 728 14.84 11.01 -58.61
N ILE A 729 13.98 11.13 -57.59
CA ILE A 729 13.83 10.12 -56.50
C ILE A 729 13.40 8.78 -57.09
N ASN A 730 12.43 8.76 -58.00
CA ASN A 730 11.98 7.52 -58.65
C ASN A 730 13.07 6.89 -59.51
N ALA A 731 13.85 7.70 -60.20
CA ALA A 731 15.03 7.26 -60.98
C ALA A 731 16.10 6.61 -60.05
N GLU A 732 16.33 7.21 -58.89
CA GLU A 732 17.25 6.65 -57.89
C GLU A 732 16.73 5.32 -57.33
N LEU A 733 15.45 5.21 -57.00
CA LEU A 733 14.86 3.94 -56.56
C LEU A 733 15.05 2.85 -57.61
N LYS A 734 14.82 3.16 -58.90
CA LYS A 734 15.05 2.21 -60.00
C LYS A 734 16.54 1.85 -60.17
N ARG A 735 17.46 2.82 -59.95
CA ARG A 735 18.90 2.55 -59.94
C ARG A 735 19.27 1.57 -58.82
N ARG A 736 18.75 1.77 -57.61
CA ARG A 736 18.95 0.90 -56.43
C ARG A 736 18.44 -0.51 -56.70
N GLN A 737 17.25 -0.68 -57.27
CA GLN A 737 16.72 -1.97 -57.65
C GLN A 737 17.61 -2.73 -58.63
N ARG A 738 18.19 -2.02 -59.64
CA ARG A 738 19.13 -2.63 -60.57
C ARG A 738 20.44 -3.06 -59.88
N LEU A 739 20.94 -2.25 -58.97
CA LEU A 739 22.13 -2.59 -58.19
C LEU A 739 21.90 -3.79 -57.24
N PHE A 740 20.73 -3.85 -56.64
CA PHE A 740 20.33 -5.02 -55.82
C PHE A 740 20.31 -6.29 -56.67
N ALA A 741 19.67 -6.25 -57.82
CA ALA A 741 19.64 -7.38 -58.72
C ALA A 741 21.05 -7.81 -59.20
N LYS A 742 21.91 -6.84 -59.50
CA LYS A 742 23.31 -7.13 -59.88
C LYS A 742 24.14 -7.72 -58.78
N ALA A 743 23.88 -7.32 -57.54
CA ALA A 743 24.57 -7.81 -56.34
C ALA A 743 23.92 -9.08 -55.72
N ASP A 744 22.86 -9.57 -56.32
CA ASP A 744 22.05 -10.68 -55.78
C ASP A 744 21.66 -10.45 -54.31
N VAL A 745 21.05 -9.32 -54.04
CA VAL A 745 20.48 -8.95 -52.73
C VAL A 745 19.10 -8.32 -52.91
N ASN A 746 18.32 -8.33 -51.86
CA ASN A 746 16.96 -7.77 -51.86
C ASN A 746 16.79 -6.57 -50.90
N HIS A 747 17.87 -6.22 -50.18
CA HIS A 747 17.80 -5.21 -49.11
C HIS A 747 19.04 -4.38 -49.01
N ILE A 748 18.90 -3.11 -48.69
CA ILE A 748 20.03 -2.14 -48.55
C ILE A 748 21.07 -2.62 -47.52
N ASN A 749 20.64 -3.16 -46.40
CA ASN A 749 21.55 -3.63 -45.37
C ASN A 749 22.44 -4.79 -45.85
N GLN A 750 21.95 -5.66 -46.71
CA GLN A 750 22.72 -6.72 -47.32
C GLN A 750 23.71 -6.14 -48.35
N TYR A 751 23.30 -5.15 -49.15
CA TYR A 751 24.13 -4.48 -50.10
C TYR A 751 25.29 -3.72 -49.43
N GLN A 752 25.02 -2.95 -48.40
CA GLN A 752 26.04 -2.22 -47.62
C GLN A 752 27.02 -3.19 -46.93
N LYS A 753 26.56 -4.35 -46.46
CA LYS A 753 27.46 -5.35 -45.93
C LYS A 753 28.41 -5.88 -47.00
N LYS A 754 27.92 -6.16 -48.21
CA LYS A 754 28.74 -6.57 -49.35
C LYS A 754 29.72 -5.46 -49.78
N TYR A 755 29.28 -4.20 -49.76
CA TYR A 755 30.16 -3.05 -50.02
C TYR A 755 31.30 -2.95 -48.99
N LYS A 756 31.04 -3.07 -47.73
CA LYS A 756 32.06 -3.06 -46.66
C LYS A 756 33.03 -4.26 -46.76
N LEU A 757 32.59 -5.39 -47.31
CA LEU A 757 33.43 -6.57 -47.59
C LEU A 757 34.21 -6.43 -48.89
N GLY A 758 34.01 -5.39 -49.71
CA GLY A 758 34.66 -5.19 -50.99
C GLY A 758 34.09 -6.03 -52.13
N GLU A 759 32.95 -6.70 -51.95
CA GLU A 759 32.29 -7.56 -52.97
C GLU A 759 31.59 -6.73 -54.06
N VAL A 760 31.20 -5.48 -53.73
CA VAL A 760 30.64 -4.53 -54.66
C VAL A 760 31.39 -3.19 -54.57
N SER A 761 31.56 -2.48 -55.69
CA SER A 761 32.38 -1.29 -55.78
C SER A 761 31.61 0.03 -55.62
N GLU A 762 30.32 0.02 -55.93
CA GLU A 762 29.49 1.25 -55.78
C GLU A 762 28.91 1.40 -54.40
N PRO A 763 29.11 2.54 -53.72
CA PRO A 763 28.44 2.81 -52.44
C PRO A 763 26.94 3.01 -52.62
N MET A 764 26.15 2.62 -51.62
CA MET A 764 24.74 2.88 -51.57
C MET A 764 24.36 3.33 -50.16
N PRO A 765 24.36 4.65 -49.92
CA PRO A 765 24.01 5.18 -48.63
C PRO A 765 22.51 4.99 -48.31
N HIS A 766 22.19 4.89 -47.03
CA HIS A 766 20.82 5.16 -46.59
C HIS A 766 20.48 6.61 -46.94
N LEU A 767 19.43 6.82 -47.73
CA LEU A 767 19.00 8.13 -48.16
C LEU A 767 17.91 8.67 -47.23
N PHE A 768 18.25 9.73 -46.51
CA PHE A 768 17.32 10.45 -45.66
C PHE A 768 16.70 11.62 -46.46
N LEU A 769 15.39 11.56 -46.62
CA LEU A 769 14.58 12.65 -47.17
C LEU A 769 14.02 13.43 -46.00
N ILE A 770 14.54 14.64 -45.78
CA ILE A 770 14.17 15.49 -44.65
C ILE A 770 13.41 16.70 -45.19
N SER A 771 12.15 16.81 -44.80
CA SER A 771 11.28 17.92 -45.17
C SER A 771 10.98 18.80 -43.97
N ASP A 772 11.38 20.07 -44.04
CA ASP A 772 10.89 21.11 -43.12
C ASP A 772 9.56 21.66 -43.69
N GLU A 773 8.57 21.93 -42.81
CA GLU A 773 7.21 22.35 -43.14
C GLU A 773 6.43 21.38 -44.07
N PHE A 774 6.21 20.18 -43.55
CA PHE A 774 5.42 19.15 -44.27
C PHE A 774 3.98 19.62 -44.63
N ALA A 775 3.43 20.60 -43.89
CA ALA A 775 2.11 21.14 -44.16
C ALA A 775 2.04 21.83 -45.55
N GLU A 776 3.12 22.48 -46.01
CA GLU A 776 3.19 23.10 -47.34
C GLU A 776 3.36 22.08 -48.48
N LEU A 777 4.00 20.94 -48.21
CA LEU A 777 4.06 19.83 -49.16
C LEU A 777 2.66 19.26 -49.50
N LYS A 778 1.74 19.34 -48.55
CA LYS A 778 0.38 18.82 -48.74
C LYS A 778 -0.56 19.81 -49.42
N SER A 779 -0.29 21.08 -49.37
CA SER A 779 -1.14 22.16 -49.93
C SER A 779 -0.80 22.48 -51.38
N ASN A 780 0.34 22.09 -51.86
CA ASN A 780 0.80 22.18 -53.24
C ASN A 780 0.73 20.82 -53.95
#